data_0de100ed44915c896911d106d3752602
#
_entry.id   0de100ed44915c896911d106d3752602
#
_cell.length_a   1.000
_cell.length_b   1.000
_cell.length_c   1.000
_cell.angle_alpha   90.00
_cell.angle_beta   90.00
_cell.angle_gamma   90.00
#
_symmetry.space_group_name_H-M   'P 1'
#
loop_
_entity.id
_entity.type
_entity.pdbx_description
1 polymer ?
#
loop_
_entity_poly.entity_id
_entity_poly.type
_entity_poly.pdbx_seq_one_letter_code
_entity_poly.pdbx_strand_id
1 'polypeptide(L)'
;MSFVHLHNHTHYSLLDGLGKIDEYVDLCKEYSMPAMAITDHGAMYGAISFYQKFKAAGIKPIIGCEAYITEDRSVKDPSSKYSHLVLLAKNEQGYKNLMKLTTLANLEGFYYKPRMDFELLEKYGDGLIATGACLSGPVTKALLAGDEVGARELVTKFQKIFGKDSFFLELQNHPEIEDWVIANEALVKLAKATGVPMVATNDCHYARPGDADAHDILLCIQMQKTIFDETRIRYNGDFSMKSPEAMKKYFDKISSECVSNTLAIAERCNVDLSFGENKIPSFETPNRETSDSYLKLLCEKGLEQRYPKSQMKAAKERLDYELSIIEKLGFSDYFLIVYDFVIYAKSKNIVVGPGRGSAAGSIISYSIGITELDPLHYNLLFERFLNPARVSMPDIDIDFADNRRDEVLTYVVDKYGEDKVAQVITFGTMTAKAVVRDVGRAMGHSYADIDRIAKMVPLPVLGKHAPLKESVKNDPELSKAYENEEASKNVLDMAIKLEGTIRHAGTHACAVVIADDPLVEYTPLQNPPGGKDGIVTQYSMKPIADLGLLKMDFLGLKNLTILQTALAIIKRTTGEDIDINKIPLDDVDTFKLMAEGRTTGVFQFESAGMKRYLKDLVPTQLSDLIAMNALYRPGPMEWIPNYIKGKHNDKKIRYLHSSLEPILKETYGVVVFQEQIMMLAEVFSGLELGEAYLLLKGIAKKDPQIVTEMRQKFIDGAIENKGHTKQLAEEMFEKVIEPFAGYGFNKSHSACYSFIAYQTAYMKAHYPVAFMAALLSSDAENTDRVVIE
;
A
#
# COMPACT_ATOMS: atom_id res chain seq x y z
N MET A 1 -27.97 -8.22 -28.27
CA MET A 1 -27.03 -9.33 -28.06
C MET A 1 -25.83 -8.79 -27.33
N SER A 2 -25.31 -9.53 -26.39
CA SER A 2 -24.15 -9.08 -25.57
C SER A 2 -22.84 -9.53 -26.21
N PHE A 3 -21.75 -8.93 -25.76
CA PHE A 3 -20.36 -9.23 -26.15
C PHE A 3 -19.49 -9.15 -24.89
N VAL A 4 -18.39 -9.90 -24.85
CA VAL A 4 -17.42 -9.84 -23.74
C VAL A 4 -16.03 -9.58 -24.31
N HIS A 5 -15.39 -8.51 -23.89
CA HIS A 5 -13.99 -8.26 -24.21
C HIS A 5 -13.10 -9.20 -23.38
N LEU A 6 -12.33 -10.06 -24.07
CA LEU A 6 -11.48 -11.10 -23.47
C LEU A 6 -9.98 -10.79 -23.53
N HIS A 7 -9.58 -9.76 -24.28
CA HIS A 7 -8.20 -9.29 -24.40
C HIS A 7 -8.16 -7.79 -24.16
N ASN A 8 -7.68 -7.40 -22.99
CA ASN A 8 -7.69 -5.99 -22.54
C ASN A 8 -6.53 -5.69 -21.61
N HIS A 9 -5.91 -4.53 -21.86
CA HIS A 9 -4.84 -4.00 -21.05
C HIS A 9 -5.33 -2.86 -20.17
N THR A 10 -4.99 -2.92 -18.89
CA THR A 10 -5.23 -1.83 -17.95
C THR A 10 -3.94 -1.01 -17.76
N HIS A 11 -4.01 0.03 -16.97
CA HIS A 11 -2.82 0.80 -16.59
C HIS A 11 -1.78 -0.03 -15.79
N TYR A 12 -2.07 -1.31 -15.48
CA TYR A 12 -1.11 -2.26 -14.94
C TYR A 12 -0.24 -2.94 -16.02
N SER A 13 -0.58 -2.81 -17.30
CA SER A 13 0.34 -3.01 -18.43
C SER A 13 1.24 -1.77 -18.52
N LEU A 14 2.31 -1.74 -17.71
CA LEU A 14 3.08 -0.53 -17.38
C LEU A 14 3.52 0.26 -18.60
N LEU A 15 3.06 1.52 -18.69
CA LEU A 15 3.33 2.47 -19.78
C LEU A 15 2.89 2.00 -21.17
N ASP A 16 2.02 0.98 -21.22
CA ASP A 16 1.45 0.44 -22.46
C ASP A 16 -0.09 0.54 -22.43
N GLY A 17 -0.73 0.02 -21.39
CA GLY A 17 -2.17 0.21 -21.18
C GLY A 17 -2.48 1.56 -20.51
N LEU A 18 -3.48 2.27 -21.02
CA LEU A 18 -3.98 3.53 -20.44
C LEU A 18 -5.30 3.33 -19.67
N GLY A 19 -6.11 2.32 -20.05
CA GLY A 19 -7.44 2.10 -19.47
C GLY A 19 -7.41 1.87 -17.96
N LYS A 20 -8.11 2.72 -17.20
CA LYS A 20 -8.26 2.54 -15.76
C LYS A 20 -9.41 1.58 -15.47
N ILE A 21 -9.27 0.76 -14.42
CA ILE A 21 -10.27 -0.27 -14.07
C ILE A 21 -11.66 0.35 -13.88
N ASP A 22 -11.76 1.53 -13.25
CA ASP A 22 -13.05 2.21 -13.04
C ASP A 22 -13.69 2.64 -14.37
N GLU A 23 -12.89 3.12 -15.33
CA GLU A 23 -13.36 3.49 -16.67
C GLU A 23 -13.92 2.28 -17.43
N TYR A 24 -13.29 1.12 -17.30
CA TYR A 24 -13.80 -0.12 -17.88
C TYR A 24 -15.08 -0.61 -17.20
N VAL A 25 -15.21 -0.45 -15.88
CA VAL A 25 -16.46 -0.73 -15.17
C VAL A 25 -17.60 0.15 -15.69
N ASP A 26 -17.34 1.45 -15.86
CA ASP A 26 -18.34 2.40 -16.36
C ASP A 26 -18.75 2.09 -17.81
N LEU A 27 -17.79 1.74 -18.67
CA LEU A 27 -18.06 1.33 -20.05
C LEU A 27 -18.84 0.01 -20.12
N CYS A 28 -18.51 -0.97 -19.29
CA CYS A 28 -19.29 -2.22 -19.22
C CYS A 28 -20.74 -1.97 -18.83
N LYS A 29 -21.00 -1.03 -17.89
CA LYS A 29 -22.37 -0.59 -17.54
C LYS A 29 -23.05 0.12 -18.72
N GLU A 30 -22.34 1.09 -19.34
CA GLU A 30 -22.82 1.86 -20.48
C GLU A 30 -23.25 0.92 -21.64
N TYR A 31 -22.42 -0.08 -21.93
CA TYR A 31 -22.65 -1.04 -23.01
C TYR A 31 -23.43 -2.30 -22.58
N SER A 32 -23.91 -2.36 -21.32
CA SER A 32 -24.62 -3.50 -20.76
C SER A 32 -23.89 -4.84 -20.97
N MET A 33 -22.56 -4.83 -20.82
CA MET A 33 -21.74 -6.04 -20.94
C MET A 33 -21.79 -6.86 -19.64
N PRO A 34 -22.02 -8.18 -19.71
CA PRO A 34 -22.18 -9.03 -18.53
C PRO A 34 -20.85 -9.40 -17.85
N ALA A 35 -19.75 -9.30 -18.60
CA ALA A 35 -18.43 -9.71 -18.15
C ALA A 35 -17.33 -8.94 -18.90
N MET A 36 -16.10 -8.96 -18.37
CA MET A 36 -14.89 -8.49 -19.02
C MET A 36 -13.67 -9.25 -18.47
N ALA A 37 -12.64 -9.45 -19.28
CA ALA A 37 -11.36 -9.99 -18.83
C ALA A 37 -10.34 -8.89 -18.56
N ILE A 38 -9.43 -9.15 -17.62
CA ILE A 38 -8.15 -8.47 -17.49
C ILE A 38 -7.06 -9.39 -18.02
N THR A 39 -6.21 -8.89 -18.93
CA THR A 39 -5.13 -9.66 -19.56
C THR A 39 -3.87 -8.82 -19.72
N ASP A 40 -3.45 -8.16 -18.64
CA ASP A 40 -2.25 -7.34 -18.64
C ASP A 40 -0.99 -8.14 -19.02
N HIS A 41 0.02 -7.46 -19.56
CA HIS A 41 1.25 -8.05 -20.06
C HIS A 41 2.07 -8.73 -18.96
N GLY A 42 2.24 -10.05 -19.03
CA GLY A 42 3.21 -10.85 -18.30
C GLY A 42 3.12 -10.83 -16.78
N ALA A 43 2.07 -10.22 -16.21
CA ALA A 43 1.87 -10.06 -14.77
C ALA A 43 0.39 -10.00 -14.41
N MET A 44 0.09 -10.22 -13.12
CA MET A 44 -1.28 -10.20 -12.60
C MET A 44 -1.52 -9.01 -11.64
N TYR A 45 -0.79 -7.92 -11.77
CA TYR A 45 -0.78 -6.77 -10.84
C TYR A 45 -2.17 -6.25 -10.48
N GLY A 46 -3.05 -6.10 -11.49
CA GLY A 46 -4.39 -5.54 -11.36
C GLY A 46 -5.47 -6.53 -10.98
N ALA A 47 -5.18 -7.85 -10.96
CA ALA A 47 -6.20 -8.91 -10.89
C ALA A 47 -7.18 -8.77 -9.71
N ILE A 48 -6.67 -8.55 -8.49
CA ILE A 48 -7.52 -8.45 -7.29
C ILE A 48 -8.37 -7.17 -7.31
N SER A 49 -7.77 -6.04 -7.66
CA SER A 49 -8.51 -4.76 -7.75
C SER A 49 -9.59 -4.81 -8.84
N PHE A 50 -9.29 -5.43 -9.98
CA PHE A 50 -10.23 -5.67 -11.05
C PHE A 50 -11.37 -6.57 -10.58
N TYR A 51 -11.05 -7.70 -9.96
CA TYR A 51 -12.04 -8.64 -9.44
C TYR A 51 -13.01 -7.96 -8.48
N GLN A 52 -12.49 -7.25 -7.47
CA GLN A 52 -13.32 -6.59 -6.46
C GLN A 52 -14.25 -5.53 -7.06
N LYS A 53 -13.73 -4.67 -7.95
CA LYS A 53 -14.51 -3.57 -8.55
C LYS A 53 -15.59 -4.09 -9.50
N PHE A 54 -15.28 -5.08 -10.31
CA PHE A 54 -16.25 -5.69 -11.23
C PHE A 54 -17.35 -6.46 -10.47
N LYS A 55 -17.00 -7.28 -9.47
CA LYS A 55 -17.97 -7.93 -8.58
C LYS A 55 -18.88 -6.92 -7.88
N ALA A 56 -18.34 -5.85 -7.32
CA ALA A 56 -19.12 -4.79 -6.68
C ALA A 56 -20.08 -4.08 -7.66
N ALA A 57 -19.72 -4.02 -8.94
CA ALA A 57 -20.55 -3.45 -10.00
C ALA A 57 -21.60 -4.44 -10.57
N GLY A 58 -21.63 -5.70 -10.12
CA GLY A 58 -22.48 -6.75 -10.64
C GLY A 58 -22.06 -7.27 -12.03
N ILE A 59 -20.81 -7.03 -12.43
CA ILE A 59 -20.22 -7.47 -13.69
C ILE A 59 -19.25 -8.61 -13.40
N LYS A 60 -19.29 -9.67 -14.21
CA LYS A 60 -18.44 -10.85 -14.01
C LYS A 60 -16.99 -10.56 -14.37
N PRO A 61 -16.03 -10.61 -13.43
CA PRO A 61 -14.60 -10.49 -13.72
C PRO A 61 -14.07 -11.81 -14.28
N ILE A 62 -13.26 -11.75 -15.32
CA ILE A 62 -12.48 -12.86 -15.85
C ILE A 62 -11.01 -12.52 -15.65
N ILE A 63 -10.29 -13.37 -14.91
CA ILE A 63 -8.87 -13.16 -14.62
C ILE A 63 -8.03 -13.87 -15.67
N GLY A 64 -7.09 -13.13 -16.25
CA GLY A 64 -6.16 -13.62 -17.24
C GLY A 64 -4.83 -12.86 -17.24
N CYS A 65 -4.01 -13.19 -18.23
CA CYS A 65 -2.72 -12.55 -18.49
C CYS A 65 -2.36 -12.75 -19.96
N GLU A 66 -1.88 -11.73 -20.64
CA GLU A 66 -1.19 -11.91 -21.90
C GLU A 66 0.28 -12.29 -21.63
N ALA A 67 0.57 -13.56 -21.82
CA ALA A 67 1.85 -14.17 -21.51
C ALA A 67 2.86 -14.01 -22.66
N TYR A 68 4.13 -13.91 -22.32
CA TYR A 68 5.24 -13.97 -23.27
C TYR A 68 5.73 -15.42 -23.38
N ILE A 69 5.59 -16.02 -24.55
CA ILE A 69 5.94 -17.42 -24.81
C ILE A 69 7.24 -17.50 -25.60
N THR A 70 8.16 -18.34 -25.17
CA THR A 70 9.44 -18.64 -25.84
C THR A 70 9.63 -20.15 -26.00
N GLU A 71 10.59 -20.58 -26.82
CA GLU A 71 10.92 -22.00 -26.96
C GLU A 71 11.59 -22.56 -25.70
N ASP A 72 12.51 -21.79 -25.11
CA ASP A 72 13.23 -22.14 -23.88
C ASP A 72 13.44 -20.88 -23.04
N ARG A 73 12.83 -20.85 -21.84
CA ARG A 73 12.90 -19.73 -20.91
C ARG A 73 14.29 -19.50 -20.32
N SER A 74 15.14 -20.54 -20.32
CA SER A 74 16.49 -20.46 -19.76
C SER A 74 17.45 -19.68 -20.64
N VAL A 75 17.18 -19.62 -21.95
CA VAL A 75 18.05 -18.91 -22.93
C VAL A 75 17.87 -17.40 -22.78
N LYS A 76 18.89 -16.70 -22.31
CA LYS A 76 18.89 -15.26 -22.03
C LYS A 76 19.82 -14.51 -22.98
N ASP A 77 19.54 -14.57 -24.28
CA ASP A 77 20.29 -13.87 -25.32
C ASP A 77 19.36 -13.25 -26.39
N PRO A 78 19.85 -12.33 -27.22
CA PRO A 78 19.04 -11.63 -28.23
C PRO A 78 18.41 -12.54 -29.31
N SER A 79 18.86 -13.79 -29.48
CA SER A 79 18.25 -14.74 -30.38
C SER A 79 16.96 -15.35 -29.86
N SER A 80 16.79 -15.33 -28.53
CA SER A 80 15.59 -15.83 -27.84
C SER A 80 14.41 -14.89 -28.07
N LYS A 81 13.66 -15.13 -29.15
CA LYS A 81 12.43 -14.40 -29.49
C LYS A 81 11.27 -14.88 -28.61
N TYR A 82 10.29 -14.01 -28.40
CA TYR A 82 9.06 -14.37 -27.73
C TYR A 82 7.85 -14.05 -28.60
N SER A 83 6.72 -14.68 -28.27
CA SER A 83 5.40 -14.47 -28.84
C SER A 83 4.40 -14.23 -27.74
N HIS A 84 3.19 -13.77 -28.06
CA HIS A 84 2.15 -13.50 -27.10
C HIS A 84 1.11 -14.63 -27.08
N LEU A 85 0.57 -14.93 -25.92
CA LEU A 85 -0.53 -15.87 -25.74
C LEU A 85 -1.44 -15.36 -24.62
N VAL A 86 -2.73 -15.20 -24.87
CA VAL A 86 -3.69 -14.82 -23.81
C VAL A 86 -4.09 -16.08 -23.06
N LEU A 87 -3.99 -16.05 -21.75
CA LEU A 87 -4.39 -17.11 -20.82
C LEU A 87 -5.51 -16.58 -19.90
N LEU A 88 -6.63 -17.30 -19.82
CA LEU A 88 -7.78 -16.97 -19.00
C LEU A 88 -8.03 -18.10 -17.99
N ALA A 89 -8.20 -17.76 -16.71
CA ALA A 89 -8.51 -18.72 -15.67
C ALA A 89 -9.97 -19.17 -15.77
N LYS A 90 -10.19 -20.45 -16.00
CA LYS A 90 -11.50 -21.07 -16.09
C LYS A 90 -12.12 -21.32 -14.72
N ASN A 91 -11.28 -21.66 -13.74
CA ASN A 91 -11.68 -22.01 -12.39
C ASN A 91 -10.57 -21.68 -11.39
N GLU A 92 -10.74 -22.02 -10.12
CA GLU A 92 -9.75 -21.77 -9.07
C GLU A 92 -8.40 -22.45 -9.37
N GLN A 93 -8.39 -23.69 -9.88
CA GLN A 93 -7.16 -24.38 -10.27
C GLN A 93 -6.44 -23.63 -11.39
N GLY A 94 -7.17 -23.16 -12.40
CA GLY A 94 -6.59 -22.33 -13.48
C GLY A 94 -6.05 -21.01 -12.95
N TYR A 95 -6.71 -20.38 -11.98
CA TYR A 95 -6.19 -19.17 -11.33
C TYR A 95 -4.87 -19.43 -10.57
N LYS A 96 -4.80 -20.52 -9.80
CA LYS A 96 -3.57 -20.93 -9.11
C LYS A 96 -2.45 -21.27 -10.10
N ASN A 97 -2.79 -21.96 -11.19
CA ASN A 97 -1.84 -22.28 -12.24
C ASN A 97 -1.32 -21.02 -12.96
N LEU A 98 -2.20 -20.04 -13.20
CA LEU A 98 -1.81 -18.75 -13.78
C LEU A 98 -0.84 -17.98 -12.87
N MET A 99 -1.06 -17.99 -11.54
CA MET A 99 -0.12 -17.44 -10.57
C MET A 99 1.25 -18.14 -10.62
N LYS A 100 1.27 -19.48 -10.71
CA LYS A 100 2.51 -20.25 -10.86
C LYS A 100 3.24 -19.95 -12.16
N LEU A 101 2.50 -19.89 -13.26
CA LEU A 101 3.06 -19.55 -14.59
C LEU A 101 3.69 -18.16 -14.59
N THR A 102 2.97 -17.14 -14.12
CA THR A 102 3.49 -15.76 -14.08
C THR A 102 4.66 -15.62 -13.10
N THR A 103 4.65 -16.37 -12.00
CA THR A 103 5.78 -16.44 -11.05
C THR A 103 7.01 -17.01 -11.71
N LEU A 104 6.93 -18.20 -12.30
CA LEU A 104 8.07 -18.88 -12.91
C LEU A 104 8.60 -18.11 -14.14
N ALA A 105 7.69 -17.51 -14.91
CA ALA A 105 8.09 -16.61 -16.00
C ALA A 105 8.96 -15.44 -15.52
N ASN A 106 8.65 -14.88 -14.35
CA ASN A 106 9.40 -13.79 -13.75
C ASN A 106 10.69 -14.26 -13.06
N LEU A 107 10.66 -15.33 -12.26
CA LEU A 107 11.80 -15.76 -11.48
C LEU A 107 12.85 -16.51 -12.32
N GLU A 108 12.40 -17.37 -13.24
CA GLU A 108 13.28 -18.19 -14.06
C GLU A 108 13.47 -17.65 -15.49
N GLY A 109 12.36 -17.18 -16.11
CA GLY A 109 12.31 -16.84 -17.51
C GLY A 109 12.56 -15.37 -17.86
N PHE A 110 12.83 -14.50 -16.88
CA PHE A 110 12.98 -13.07 -17.13
C PHE A 110 14.23 -12.74 -17.97
N TYR A 111 13.98 -12.18 -19.14
CA TYR A 111 14.98 -11.55 -20.00
C TYR A 111 14.28 -10.46 -20.81
N TYR A 112 14.40 -9.20 -20.43
CA TYR A 112 13.61 -8.03 -20.86
C TYR A 112 12.10 -8.15 -20.56
N LYS A 113 11.51 -9.34 -20.71
CA LYS A 113 10.13 -9.69 -20.43
C LYS A 113 10.09 -10.99 -19.62
N PRO A 114 9.04 -11.21 -18.80
CA PRO A 114 8.84 -12.48 -18.11
C PRO A 114 8.31 -13.53 -19.09
N ARG A 115 9.16 -14.49 -19.44
CA ARG A 115 8.87 -15.47 -20.50
C ARG A 115 8.60 -16.85 -19.90
N MET A 116 7.57 -17.51 -20.40
CA MET A 116 7.29 -18.91 -20.14
C MET A 116 7.49 -19.74 -21.42
N ASP A 117 7.72 -21.02 -21.27
CA ASP A 117 7.90 -21.95 -22.38
C ASP A 117 6.83 -23.05 -22.37
N PHE A 118 6.90 -23.92 -23.37
CA PHE A 118 5.93 -25.00 -23.51
C PHE A 118 5.97 -26.01 -22.35
N GLU A 119 7.12 -26.23 -21.71
CA GLU A 119 7.26 -27.09 -20.56
C GLU A 119 6.38 -26.59 -19.39
N LEU A 120 6.44 -25.29 -19.11
CA LEU A 120 5.60 -24.68 -18.07
C LEU A 120 4.12 -24.75 -18.44
N LEU A 121 3.78 -24.50 -19.71
CA LEU A 121 2.39 -24.57 -20.16
C LEU A 121 1.84 -26.00 -20.08
N GLU A 122 2.62 -27.04 -20.41
CA GLU A 122 2.23 -28.43 -20.27
C GLU A 122 2.02 -28.82 -18.81
N LYS A 123 2.83 -28.28 -17.90
CA LYS A 123 2.74 -28.56 -16.46
C LYS A 123 1.58 -27.85 -15.77
N TYR A 124 1.27 -26.60 -16.17
CA TYR A 124 0.31 -25.72 -15.48
C TYR A 124 -0.83 -25.22 -16.38
N GLY A 125 -1.05 -25.83 -17.55
CA GLY A 125 -2.12 -25.43 -18.48
C GLY A 125 -3.54 -25.87 -18.06
N ASP A 126 -3.65 -26.79 -17.12
CA ASP A 126 -4.97 -27.27 -16.66
C ASP A 126 -5.78 -26.13 -15.99
N GLY A 127 -7.08 -26.11 -16.25
CA GLY A 127 -7.98 -25.07 -15.75
C GLY A 127 -7.83 -23.71 -16.48
N LEU A 128 -7.07 -23.64 -17.57
CA LEU A 128 -6.92 -22.43 -18.39
C LEU A 128 -7.68 -22.56 -19.72
N ILE A 129 -8.07 -21.42 -20.27
CA ILE A 129 -8.44 -21.22 -21.68
C ILE A 129 -7.37 -20.32 -22.28
N ALA A 130 -6.89 -20.68 -23.48
CA ALA A 130 -5.90 -19.90 -24.22
C ALA A 130 -6.47 -19.36 -25.53
N THR A 131 -6.07 -18.13 -25.92
CA THR A 131 -6.38 -17.56 -27.24
C THR A 131 -5.09 -17.15 -27.94
N GLY A 132 -5.15 -17.03 -29.26
CA GLY A 132 -4.00 -16.82 -30.12
C GLY A 132 -3.27 -15.47 -29.95
N ALA A 133 -3.80 -14.59 -29.14
CA ALA A 133 -3.33 -13.22 -28.88
C ALA A 133 -3.30 -12.35 -30.18
N CYS A 134 -2.41 -11.36 -30.20
CA CYS A 134 -2.28 -10.35 -31.28
C CYS A 134 -1.41 -10.83 -32.48
N LEU A 135 -1.01 -9.90 -33.36
CA LEU A 135 -0.07 -10.21 -34.46
C LEU A 135 1.25 -10.81 -33.95
N SER A 136 1.56 -10.62 -32.67
CA SER A 136 2.71 -11.24 -31.99
C SER A 136 2.44 -12.68 -31.53
N GLY A 137 1.22 -13.22 -31.73
CA GLY A 137 0.89 -14.60 -31.41
C GLY A 137 1.64 -15.61 -32.25
N PRO A 138 2.02 -16.79 -31.71
CA PRO A 138 2.89 -17.73 -32.43
C PRO A 138 2.21 -18.29 -33.70
N VAL A 139 0.91 -18.59 -33.65
CA VAL A 139 0.16 -19.08 -34.83
C VAL A 139 0.02 -17.99 -35.88
N THR A 140 -0.30 -16.76 -35.48
CA THR A 140 -0.44 -15.61 -36.37
C THR A 140 0.89 -15.28 -37.05
N LYS A 141 2.00 -15.28 -36.31
CA LYS A 141 3.35 -15.09 -36.87
C LYS A 141 3.72 -16.14 -37.90
N ALA A 142 3.41 -17.42 -37.66
CA ALA A 142 3.67 -18.49 -38.59
C ALA A 142 2.89 -18.31 -39.91
N LEU A 143 1.60 -17.95 -39.82
CA LEU A 143 0.75 -17.68 -40.98
C LEU A 143 1.25 -16.49 -41.79
N LEU A 144 1.59 -15.36 -41.15
CA LEU A 144 2.14 -14.19 -41.84
C LEU A 144 3.51 -14.44 -42.47
N ALA A 145 4.28 -15.40 -41.93
CA ALA A 145 5.53 -15.87 -42.57
C ALA A 145 5.32 -16.89 -43.72
N GLY A 146 4.07 -17.28 -43.99
CA GLY A 146 3.72 -18.28 -44.99
C GLY A 146 3.94 -19.75 -44.53
N ASP A 147 4.21 -19.96 -43.24
CA ASP A 147 4.40 -21.31 -42.67
C ASP A 147 3.08 -21.90 -42.18
N GLU A 148 2.26 -22.37 -43.09
CA GLU A 148 0.98 -23.02 -42.80
C GLU A 148 1.16 -24.34 -42.03
N VAL A 149 2.26 -25.06 -42.24
CA VAL A 149 2.54 -26.33 -41.58
C VAL A 149 2.87 -26.10 -40.12
N GLY A 150 3.79 -25.18 -39.83
CA GLY A 150 4.13 -24.80 -38.46
C GLY A 150 2.93 -24.22 -37.71
N ALA A 151 2.06 -23.44 -38.37
CA ALA A 151 0.84 -22.96 -37.76
C ALA A 151 -0.11 -24.10 -37.30
N ARG A 152 -0.25 -25.17 -38.10
CA ARG A 152 -1.05 -26.36 -37.76
C ARG A 152 -0.44 -27.16 -36.61
N GLU A 153 0.88 -27.29 -36.59
CA GLU A 153 1.61 -27.97 -35.53
C GLU A 153 1.44 -27.22 -34.20
N LEU A 154 1.57 -25.89 -34.21
CA LEU A 154 1.33 -25.05 -33.03
C LEU A 154 -0.13 -25.18 -32.51
N VAL A 155 -1.13 -25.14 -33.38
CA VAL A 155 -2.53 -25.39 -33.02
C VAL A 155 -2.68 -26.74 -32.36
N THR A 156 -2.11 -27.81 -32.94
CA THR A 156 -2.17 -29.16 -32.37
C THR A 156 -1.51 -29.22 -31.00
N LYS A 157 -0.37 -28.53 -30.82
CA LYS A 157 0.35 -28.45 -29.57
C LYS A 157 -0.47 -27.73 -28.49
N PHE A 158 -1.08 -26.60 -28.82
CA PHE A 158 -1.93 -25.87 -27.88
C PHE A 158 -3.20 -26.65 -27.52
N GLN A 159 -3.85 -27.32 -28.49
CA GLN A 159 -4.98 -28.18 -28.21
C GLN A 159 -4.63 -29.36 -27.30
N LYS A 160 -3.40 -29.90 -27.42
CA LYS A 160 -2.91 -30.94 -26.49
C LYS A 160 -2.73 -30.40 -25.07
N ILE A 161 -2.22 -29.17 -24.93
CA ILE A 161 -1.97 -28.55 -23.62
C ILE A 161 -3.26 -28.13 -22.93
N PHE A 162 -4.12 -27.38 -23.60
CA PHE A 162 -5.31 -26.77 -22.99
C PHE A 162 -6.60 -27.57 -23.18
N GLY A 163 -6.59 -28.52 -24.12
CA GLY A 163 -7.79 -29.23 -24.58
C GLY A 163 -8.42 -28.57 -25.82
N LYS A 164 -9.07 -29.41 -26.65
CA LYS A 164 -9.66 -28.99 -27.95
C LYS A 164 -10.62 -27.82 -27.83
N ASP A 165 -11.40 -27.77 -26.76
CA ASP A 165 -12.42 -26.75 -26.53
C ASP A 165 -11.90 -25.55 -25.70
N SER A 166 -10.61 -25.53 -25.36
CA SER A 166 -10.02 -24.51 -24.49
C SER A 166 -8.87 -23.75 -25.17
N PHE A 167 -8.64 -23.99 -26.48
CA PHE A 167 -7.77 -23.16 -27.32
C PHE A 167 -8.57 -22.55 -28.45
N PHE A 168 -8.46 -21.24 -28.64
CA PHE A 168 -9.19 -20.46 -29.64
C PHE A 168 -8.21 -19.66 -30.52
N LEU A 169 -8.48 -19.62 -31.85
CA LEU A 169 -7.83 -18.68 -32.73
C LEU A 169 -8.47 -17.30 -32.54
N GLU A 170 -7.65 -16.29 -32.28
CA GLU A 170 -8.10 -14.94 -31.95
C GLU A 170 -8.14 -14.07 -33.20
N LEU A 171 -9.29 -13.50 -33.47
CA LEU A 171 -9.52 -12.53 -34.56
C LEU A 171 -9.67 -11.14 -33.94
N GLN A 172 -8.98 -10.13 -34.47
CA GLN A 172 -9.05 -8.76 -33.92
C GLN A 172 -9.68 -7.77 -34.90
N ASN A 173 -10.34 -6.75 -34.33
CA ASN A 173 -11.10 -5.75 -35.08
C ASN A 173 -10.25 -4.52 -35.40
N HIS A 174 -9.29 -4.66 -36.33
CA HIS A 174 -8.42 -3.57 -36.79
C HIS A 174 -8.39 -3.53 -38.33
N PRO A 175 -9.51 -3.13 -38.99
CA PRO A 175 -9.61 -3.12 -40.44
C PRO A 175 -8.67 -2.11 -41.11
N GLU A 176 -8.18 -1.13 -40.38
CA GLU A 176 -7.21 -0.11 -40.82
C GLU A 176 -5.77 -0.62 -40.85
N ILE A 177 -5.49 -1.80 -40.29
CA ILE A 177 -4.15 -2.42 -40.28
C ILE A 177 -4.14 -3.59 -41.27
N GLU A 178 -3.40 -3.45 -42.36
CA GLU A 178 -3.34 -4.45 -43.43
C GLU A 178 -2.93 -5.83 -42.98
N ASP A 179 -1.93 -5.92 -42.09
CA ASP A 179 -1.46 -7.21 -41.52
C ASP A 179 -2.60 -7.92 -40.75
N TRP A 180 -3.50 -7.18 -40.07
CA TRP A 180 -4.65 -7.77 -39.41
C TRP A 180 -5.71 -8.29 -40.37
N VAL A 181 -5.92 -7.62 -41.49
CA VAL A 181 -6.84 -8.10 -42.54
C VAL A 181 -6.32 -9.43 -43.08
N ILE A 182 -5.04 -9.49 -43.43
CA ILE A 182 -4.38 -10.71 -43.96
C ILE A 182 -4.40 -11.82 -42.89
N ALA A 183 -4.07 -11.49 -41.63
CA ALA A 183 -4.04 -12.46 -40.52
C ALA A 183 -5.44 -13.06 -40.26
N ASN A 184 -6.46 -12.24 -40.17
CA ASN A 184 -7.83 -12.70 -39.95
C ASN A 184 -8.31 -13.67 -41.06
N GLU A 185 -8.04 -13.37 -42.33
CA GLU A 185 -8.35 -14.27 -43.45
C GLU A 185 -7.61 -15.60 -43.35
N ALA A 186 -6.31 -15.58 -43.01
CA ALA A 186 -5.50 -16.78 -42.84
C ALA A 186 -5.96 -17.61 -41.63
N LEU A 187 -6.29 -16.97 -40.50
CA LEU A 187 -6.80 -17.62 -39.30
C LEU A 187 -8.15 -18.29 -39.55
N VAL A 188 -9.06 -17.65 -40.31
CA VAL A 188 -10.34 -18.26 -40.71
C VAL A 188 -10.13 -19.49 -41.60
N LYS A 189 -9.20 -19.45 -42.54
CA LYS A 189 -8.82 -20.62 -43.37
C LYS A 189 -8.29 -21.76 -42.53
N LEU A 190 -7.40 -21.43 -41.58
CA LEU A 190 -6.82 -22.39 -40.64
C LEU A 190 -7.92 -23.01 -39.71
N ALA A 191 -8.82 -22.20 -39.15
CA ALA A 191 -9.94 -22.65 -38.34
C ALA A 191 -10.81 -23.69 -39.11
N LYS A 192 -11.19 -23.39 -40.35
CA LYS A 192 -11.95 -24.31 -41.20
C LYS A 192 -11.23 -25.62 -41.47
N ALA A 193 -9.92 -25.58 -41.62
CA ALA A 193 -9.08 -26.75 -41.94
C ALA A 193 -8.77 -27.62 -40.71
N THR A 194 -8.77 -27.04 -39.50
CA THR A 194 -8.39 -27.73 -38.24
C THR A 194 -9.56 -27.99 -37.31
N GLY A 195 -10.70 -27.32 -37.50
CA GLY A 195 -11.85 -27.39 -36.60
C GLY A 195 -11.64 -26.64 -35.27
N VAL A 196 -10.60 -25.80 -35.17
CA VAL A 196 -10.35 -24.99 -33.95
C VAL A 196 -11.35 -23.84 -33.89
N PRO A 197 -12.02 -23.59 -32.73
CA PRO A 197 -12.93 -22.47 -32.62
C PRO A 197 -12.22 -21.12 -32.65
N MET A 198 -12.92 -20.09 -33.10
CA MET A 198 -12.42 -18.72 -33.18
C MET A 198 -13.06 -17.83 -32.11
N VAL A 199 -12.38 -16.78 -31.69
CA VAL A 199 -12.89 -15.77 -30.76
C VAL A 199 -12.57 -14.35 -31.24
N ALA A 200 -13.51 -13.43 -31.04
CA ALA A 200 -13.38 -12.02 -31.42
C ALA A 200 -12.84 -11.19 -30.27
N THR A 201 -11.82 -10.37 -30.51
CA THR A 201 -11.30 -9.40 -29.54
C THR A 201 -10.98 -8.06 -30.20
N ASN A 202 -10.54 -7.08 -29.40
CA ASN A 202 -10.08 -5.78 -29.91
C ASN A 202 -8.71 -5.38 -29.32
N ASP A 203 -8.13 -6.20 -28.47
CA ASP A 203 -6.84 -5.90 -27.83
C ASP A 203 -6.82 -4.48 -27.24
N CYS A 204 -7.77 -4.22 -26.30
CA CYS A 204 -8.04 -2.88 -25.82
C CYS A 204 -6.87 -2.36 -24.97
N HIS A 205 -6.29 -1.22 -25.35
CA HIS A 205 -5.21 -0.55 -24.61
C HIS A 205 -5.66 0.74 -23.94
N TYR A 206 -6.83 1.26 -24.30
CA TYR A 206 -7.44 2.44 -23.69
C TYR A 206 -8.97 2.35 -23.71
N ALA A 207 -9.60 3.16 -22.89
CA ALA A 207 -11.03 3.06 -22.66
C ALA A 207 -11.86 3.58 -23.82
N ARG A 208 -11.63 4.79 -24.29
CA ARG A 208 -12.43 5.46 -25.32
C ARG A 208 -11.61 5.89 -26.52
N PRO A 209 -12.21 6.00 -27.73
CA PRO A 209 -11.49 6.42 -28.95
C PRO A 209 -10.75 7.77 -28.80
N GLY A 210 -11.31 8.69 -28.01
CA GLY A 210 -10.67 9.98 -27.71
C GLY A 210 -9.40 9.90 -26.87
N ASP A 211 -8.97 8.74 -26.43
CA ASP A 211 -7.77 8.54 -25.61
C ASP A 211 -6.56 8.08 -26.44
N ALA A 212 -6.75 7.86 -27.74
CA ALA A 212 -5.70 7.40 -28.64
C ALA A 212 -4.45 8.30 -28.63
N ASP A 213 -4.62 9.64 -28.65
CA ASP A 213 -3.48 10.57 -28.61
C ASP A 213 -2.74 10.52 -27.26
N ALA A 214 -3.48 10.38 -26.17
CA ALA A 214 -2.87 10.23 -24.84
C ALA A 214 -2.12 8.90 -24.71
N HIS A 215 -2.65 7.81 -25.28
CA HIS A 215 -1.99 6.53 -25.36
C HIS A 215 -0.69 6.61 -26.21
N ASP A 216 -0.71 7.30 -27.35
CA ASP A 216 0.48 7.52 -28.18
C ASP A 216 1.59 8.27 -27.41
N ILE A 217 1.20 9.27 -26.58
CA ILE A 217 2.11 9.98 -25.68
C ILE A 217 2.64 9.03 -24.59
N LEU A 218 1.80 8.14 -24.05
CA LEU A 218 2.20 7.15 -23.06
C LEU A 218 3.30 6.23 -23.61
N LEU A 219 3.17 5.76 -24.85
CA LEU A 219 4.18 4.96 -25.54
C LEU A 219 5.48 5.76 -25.76
N CYS A 220 5.38 7.05 -26.10
CA CYS A 220 6.54 7.93 -26.18
C CYS A 220 7.29 8.04 -24.83
N ILE A 221 6.56 8.13 -23.74
CA ILE A 221 7.13 8.17 -22.38
C ILE A 221 7.84 6.84 -22.09
N GLN A 222 7.23 5.69 -22.43
CA GLN A 222 7.81 4.34 -22.27
C GLN A 222 9.14 4.22 -22.99
N MET A 223 9.18 4.65 -24.24
CA MET A 223 10.38 4.54 -25.11
C MET A 223 11.40 5.67 -24.90
N GLN A 224 11.09 6.65 -24.04
CA GLN A 224 11.86 7.89 -23.84
C GLN A 224 12.08 8.69 -25.15
N LYS A 225 11.08 8.67 -26.05
CA LYS A 225 11.05 9.33 -27.34
C LYS A 225 10.06 10.49 -27.35
N THR A 226 10.05 11.24 -28.43
CA THR A 226 9.04 12.28 -28.69
C THR A 226 8.07 11.84 -29.77
N ILE A 227 6.95 12.52 -29.89
CA ILE A 227 5.96 12.28 -30.97
C ILE A 227 6.54 12.50 -32.38
N PHE A 228 7.66 13.22 -32.50
CA PHE A 228 8.34 13.51 -33.77
C PHE A 228 9.37 12.46 -34.18
N ASP A 229 9.68 11.52 -33.29
CA ASP A 229 10.66 10.44 -33.59
C ASP A 229 10.00 9.38 -34.48
N GLU A 230 10.52 9.21 -35.69
CA GLU A 230 9.99 8.27 -36.67
C GLU A 230 10.27 6.79 -36.32
N THR A 231 11.22 6.53 -35.40
CA THR A 231 11.61 5.16 -35.01
C THR A 231 10.81 4.65 -33.83
N ARG A 232 9.82 5.39 -33.36
CA ARG A 232 8.95 5.00 -32.24
C ARG A 232 7.86 4.01 -32.67
N ILE A 233 7.39 3.20 -31.75
CA ILE A 233 6.22 2.36 -31.97
C ILE A 233 4.97 3.25 -32.01
N ARG A 234 4.09 2.98 -32.97
CA ARG A 234 2.77 3.61 -33.10
C ARG A 234 1.71 2.53 -33.26
N TYR A 235 0.62 2.70 -32.59
CA TYR A 235 -0.57 1.90 -32.81
C TYR A 235 -1.45 2.62 -33.86
N ASN A 236 -1.46 2.10 -35.10
CA ASN A 236 -2.13 2.71 -36.25
C ASN A 236 -3.60 2.26 -36.37
N GLY A 237 -4.27 2.00 -35.24
CA GLY A 237 -5.64 1.51 -35.21
C GLY A 237 -6.38 2.04 -33.97
N ASP A 238 -7.66 1.68 -33.87
CA ASP A 238 -8.49 2.02 -32.73
C ASP A 238 -8.54 0.86 -31.73
N PHE A 239 -7.66 0.92 -30.71
CA PHE A 239 -7.54 -0.05 -29.62
C PHE A 239 -8.41 0.32 -28.40
N SER A 240 -9.49 1.10 -28.60
CA SER A 240 -10.45 1.40 -27.56
C SER A 240 -11.38 0.23 -27.28
N MET A 241 -12.05 0.27 -26.13
CA MET A 241 -13.13 -0.67 -25.82
C MET A 241 -14.36 -0.38 -26.71
N LYS A 242 -14.64 -1.28 -27.64
CA LYS A 242 -15.75 -1.14 -28.60
C LYS A 242 -17.09 -1.58 -27.99
N SER A 243 -18.19 -0.98 -28.49
CA SER A 243 -19.52 -1.48 -28.13
C SER A 243 -19.80 -2.86 -28.73
N PRO A 244 -20.71 -3.67 -28.13
CA PRO A 244 -21.15 -4.96 -28.67
C PRO A 244 -21.63 -4.86 -30.11
N GLU A 245 -22.33 -3.79 -30.46
CA GLU A 245 -22.87 -3.55 -31.81
C GLU A 245 -21.74 -3.33 -32.82
N ALA A 246 -20.67 -2.57 -32.40
CA ALA A 246 -19.53 -2.32 -33.27
C ALA A 246 -18.76 -3.61 -33.55
N MET A 247 -18.49 -4.40 -32.50
CA MET A 247 -17.83 -5.71 -32.63
C MET A 247 -18.62 -6.65 -33.50
N LYS A 248 -19.94 -6.78 -33.26
CA LYS A 248 -20.81 -7.61 -34.06
C LYS A 248 -20.83 -7.16 -35.52
N LYS A 249 -21.01 -5.87 -35.81
CA LYS A 249 -21.05 -5.33 -37.18
C LYS A 249 -19.81 -5.67 -38.00
N TYR A 250 -18.64 -5.71 -37.34
CA TYR A 250 -17.39 -6.09 -38.00
C TYR A 250 -17.31 -7.60 -38.24
N PHE A 251 -17.53 -8.40 -37.21
CA PHE A 251 -17.30 -9.84 -37.28
C PHE A 251 -18.41 -10.63 -37.94
N ASP A 252 -19.66 -10.14 -38.03
CA ASP A 252 -20.74 -10.79 -38.80
C ASP A 252 -20.36 -10.96 -40.28
N LYS A 253 -19.46 -10.14 -40.80
CA LYS A 253 -18.93 -10.26 -42.18
C LYS A 253 -17.86 -11.34 -42.32
N ILE A 254 -17.26 -11.79 -41.22
CA ILE A 254 -16.15 -12.75 -41.18
C ILE A 254 -16.62 -14.08 -40.64
N SER A 255 -17.12 -14.11 -39.40
CA SER A 255 -17.70 -15.26 -38.70
C SER A 255 -18.50 -14.82 -37.50
N SER A 256 -19.81 -15.02 -37.48
CA SER A 256 -20.64 -14.70 -36.32
C SER A 256 -20.33 -15.57 -35.08
N GLU A 257 -19.75 -16.75 -35.31
CA GLU A 257 -19.35 -17.69 -34.24
C GLU A 257 -18.31 -17.08 -33.31
N CYS A 258 -17.34 -16.30 -33.83
CA CYS A 258 -16.30 -15.73 -33.00
C CYS A 258 -16.85 -14.73 -31.99
N VAL A 259 -17.98 -14.08 -32.25
CA VAL A 259 -18.67 -13.18 -31.32
C VAL A 259 -19.40 -13.99 -30.23
N SER A 260 -20.15 -15.05 -30.61
CA SER A 260 -20.84 -15.88 -29.63
C SER A 260 -19.89 -16.64 -28.71
N ASN A 261 -18.70 -16.99 -29.18
CA ASN A 261 -17.68 -17.66 -28.37
C ASN A 261 -17.14 -16.79 -27.25
N THR A 262 -17.23 -15.44 -27.33
CA THR A 262 -16.87 -14.58 -26.21
C THR A 262 -17.73 -14.80 -24.99
N LEU A 263 -19.04 -15.00 -25.19
CA LEU A 263 -19.98 -15.31 -24.12
C LEU A 263 -19.78 -16.75 -23.61
N ALA A 264 -19.59 -17.73 -24.52
CA ALA A 264 -19.33 -19.12 -24.14
C ALA A 264 -18.07 -19.27 -23.29
N ILE A 265 -16.99 -18.51 -23.59
CA ILE A 265 -15.78 -18.45 -22.79
C ILE A 265 -16.10 -17.80 -21.43
N ALA A 266 -16.82 -16.68 -21.44
CA ALA A 266 -17.18 -15.98 -20.20
C ALA A 266 -18.03 -16.85 -19.27
N GLU A 267 -18.95 -17.66 -19.79
CA GLU A 267 -19.73 -18.61 -18.99
C GLU A 267 -18.86 -19.67 -18.32
N ARG A 268 -17.79 -20.11 -18.97
CA ARG A 268 -16.87 -21.14 -18.49
C ARG A 268 -15.84 -20.62 -17.48
N CYS A 269 -15.57 -19.32 -17.45
CA CYS A 269 -14.61 -18.69 -16.54
C CYS A 269 -15.32 -18.36 -15.22
N ASN A 270 -15.09 -19.18 -14.19
CA ASN A 270 -15.74 -19.05 -12.88
C ASN A 270 -14.67 -19.16 -11.78
N VAL A 271 -14.00 -18.06 -11.48
CA VAL A 271 -13.08 -17.95 -10.37
C VAL A 271 -13.80 -17.23 -9.23
N ASP A 272 -13.79 -17.82 -8.03
CA ASP A 272 -14.35 -17.18 -6.85
C ASP A 272 -13.25 -17.02 -5.80
N LEU A 273 -12.96 -15.76 -5.46
CA LEU A 273 -11.91 -15.40 -4.53
C LEU A 273 -12.53 -15.08 -3.16
N SER A 274 -12.03 -15.73 -2.12
CA SER A 274 -12.41 -15.43 -0.74
C SER A 274 -11.53 -14.29 -0.17
N PHE A 275 -12.18 -13.40 0.58
CA PHE A 275 -11.55 -12.27 1.23
C PHE A 275 -11.88 -12.23 2.72
N GLY A 276 -11.01 -11.63 3.51
CA GLY A 276 -11.25 -11.36 4.94
C GLY A 276 -10.98 -12.53 5.88
N GLU A 277 -10.53 -13.67 5.38
CA GLU A 277 -10.04 -14.78 6.23
C GLU A 277 -8.57 -14.54 6.56
N ASN A 278 -8.25 -14.42 7.84
CA ASN A 278 -6.88 -14.22 8.29
C ASN A 278 -6.04 -15.48 8.05
N LYS A 279 -4.92 -15.34 7.35
CA LYS A 279 -3.95 -16.40 7.05
C LYS A 279 -2.64 -16.13 7.82
N ILE A 280 -2.73 -16.28 9.14
CA ILE A 280 -1.59 -16.08 10.03
C ILE A 280 -0.79 -17.39 10.09
N PRO A 281 0.53 -17.37 9.85
CA PRO A 281 1.36 -18.55 10.00
C PRO A 281 1.34 -19.06 11.43
N SER A 282 1.43 -20.38 11.61
CA SER A 282 1.55 -21.02 12.91
C SER A 282 2.95 -20.80 13.48
N PHE A 283 3.02 -20.44 14.76
CA PHE A 283 4.30 -20.30 15.44
C PHE A 283 4.71 -21.60 16.12
N GLU A 284 5.89 -22.11 15.82
CA GLU A 284 6.44 -23.29 16.49
C GLU A 284 6.92 -22.94 17.91
N THR A 285 6.14 -23.37 18.91
CA THR A 285 6.49 -23.18 20.32
C THR A 285 7.59 -24.16 20.76
N PRO A 286 8.52 -23.80 21.69
CA PRO A 286 9.66 -24.61 22.08
C PRO A 286 9.29 -26.01 22.63
N ASN A 287 8.18 -26.13 23.37
CA ASN A 287 7.74 -27.36 24.02
C ASN A 287 6.50 -28.00 23.36
N ARG A 288 6.13 -27.56 22.14
CA ARG A 288 4.90 -27.98 21.44
C ARG A 288 3.61 -27.69 22.23
N GLU A 289 3.63 -26.68 23.08
CA GLU A 289 2.46 -26.15 23.75
C GLU A 289 1.65 -25.26 22.77
N THR A 290 0.42 -24.90 23.11
CA THR A 290 -0.38 -23.98 22.26
C THR A 290 0.22 -22.59 22.29
N SER A 291 0.07 -21.84 21.20
CA SER A 291 0.51 -20.44 21.09
C SER A 291 -0.08 -19.56 22.20
N ASP A 292 -1.34 -19.78 22.57
CA ASP A 292 -2.00 -19.07 23.67
C ASP A 292 -1.31 -19.32 25.02
N SER A 293 -1.02 -20.58 25.33
CA SER A 293 -0.34 -20.94 26.57
C SER A 293 1.08 -20.38 26.64
N TYR A 294 1.80 -20.42 25.52
CA TYR A 294 3.17 -19.89 25.45
C TYR A 294 3.19 -18.37 25.54
N LEU A 295 2.31 -17.68 24.84
CA LEU A 295 2.17 -16.22 24.93
C LEU A 295 1.87 -15.79 26.36
N LYS A 296 0.91 -16.45 27.02
CA LYS A 296 0.57 -16.18 28.43
C LYS A 296 1.77 -16.36 29.34
N LEU A 297 2.53 -17.46 29.20
CA LEU A 297 3.74 -17.72 29.98
C LEU A 297 4.79 -16.62 29.81
N LEU A 298 5.02 -16.17 28.58
CA LEU A 298 5.96 -15.08 28.29
C LEU A 298 5.50 -13.76 28.93
N CYS A 299 4.20 -13.46 28.84
CA CYS A 299 3.61 -12.26 29.43
C CYS A 299 3.71 -12.24 30.96
N GLU A 300 3.39 -13.36 31.63
CA GLU A 300 3.48 -13.47 33.08
C GLU A 300 4.94 -13.25 33.58
N LYS A 301 5.91 -13.86 32.91
CA LYS A 301 7.33 -13.63 33.20
C LYS A 301 7.74 -12.15 32.96
N GLY A 302 7.24 -11.57 31.89
CA GLY A 302 7.52 -10.17 31.58
C GLY A 302 6.91 -9.19 32.56
N LEU A 303 5.68 -9.44 33.03
CA LEU A 303 5.07 -8.63 34.09
C LEU A 303 5.91 -8.60 35.35
N GLU A 304 6.38 -9.77 35.82
CA GLU A 304 7.23 -9.87 37.01
C GLU A 304 8.53 -9.07 36.91
N GLN A 305 9.07 -8.92 35.67
CA GLN A 305 10.30 -8.17 35.41
C GLN A 305 10.06 -6.67 35.27
N ARG A 306 8.90 -6.25 34.76
CA ARG A 306 8.64 -4.87 34.37
C ARG A 306 7.79 -4.07 35.35
N TYR A 307 6.96 -4.73 36.19
CA TYR A 307 6.08 -4.05 37.11
C TYR A 307 6.48 -4.23 38.57
N PRO A 308 6.48 -3.17 39.39
CA PRO A 308 6.66 -3.26 40.80
C PRO A 308 5.45 -3.93 41.45
N LYS A 309 5.67 -4.56 42.62
CA LYS A 309 4.59 -5.28 43.38
C LYS A 309 3.35 -4.43 43.63
N SER A 310 3.51 -3.10 43.80
CA SER A 310 2.40 -2.17 44.04
C SER A 310 1.45 -2.03 42.83
N GLN A 311 1.94 -2.24 41.63
CA GLN A 311 1.16 -2.11 40.38
C GLN A 311 0.74 -3.46 39.81
N MET A 312 1.27 -4.57 40.36
CA MET A 312 1.08 -5.92 39.82
C MET A 312 -0.39 -6.31 39.64
N LYS A 313 -1.26 -5.90 40.55
CA LYS A 313 -2.69 -6.22 40.50
C LYS A 313 -3.33 -5.60 39.24
N ALA A 314 -3.15 -4.30 39.03
CA ALA A 314 -3.71 -3.59 37.88
C ALA A 314 -3.10 -4.11 36.55
N ALA A 315 -1.80 -4.40 36.55
CA ALA A 315 -1.11 -4.95 35.39
C ALA A 315 -1.66 -6.34 35.01
N LYS A 316 -1.94 -7.19 36.00
CA LYS A 316 -2.49 -8.53 35.78
C LYS A 316 -3.95 -8.47 35.29
N GLU A 317 -4.79 -7.61 35.88
CA GLU A 317 -6.17 -7.42 35.42
C GLU A 317 -6.21 -6.96 33.96
N ARG A 318 -5.32 -6.05 33.58
CA ARG A 318 -5.19 -5.58 32.20
C ARG A 318 -4.66 -6.66 31.26
N LEU A 319 -3.68 -7.45 31.68
CA LEU A 319 -3.14 -8.57 30.92
C LEU A 319 -4.20 -9.65 30.66
N ASP A 320 -4.94 -10.05 31.69
CA ASP A 320 -5.98 -11.07 31.57
C ASP A 320 -7.09 -10.62 30.59
N TYR A 321 -7.43 -9.33 30.62
CA TYR A 321 -8.36 -8.73 29.67
C TYR A 321 -7.83 -8.80 28.22
N GLU A 322 -6.60 -8.34 27.98
CA GLU A 322 -6.03 -8.32 26.62
C GLU A 322 -5.82 -9.74 26.07
N LEU A 323 -5.33 -10.69 26.90
CA LEU A 323 -5.18 -12.09 26.51
C LEU A 323 -6.51 -12.70 26.08
N SER A 324 -7.60 -12.43 26.84
CA SER A 324 -8.92 -12.95 26.50
C SER A 324 -9.41 -12.51 25.11
N ILE A 325 -9.04 -11.28 24.69
CA ILE A 325 -9.42 -10.73 23.38
C ILE A 325 -8.52 -11.34 22.28
N ILE A 326 -7.21 -11.44 22.52
CA ILE A 326 -6.25 -11.97 21.55
C ILE A 326 -6.52 -13.45 21.29
N GLU A 327 -6.77 -14.25 22.32
CA GLU A 327 -7.14 -15.66 22.22
C GLU A 327 -8.45 -15.82 21.43
N LYS A 328 -9.49 -15.07 21.78
CA LYS A 328 -10.79 -15.08 21.07
C LYS A 328 -10.66 -14.74 19.59
N LEU A 329 -9.76 -13.84 19.22
CA LEU A 329 -9.53 -13.40 17.85
C LEU A 329 -8.50 -14.27 17.09
N GLY A 330 -7.81 -15.20 17.76
CA GLY A 330 -6.81 -16.08 17.15
C GLY A 330 -5.52 -15.36 16.75
N PHE A 331 -5.06 -14.38 17.54
CA PHE A 331 -3.87 -13.58 17.19
C PHE A 331 -2.61 -13.92 18.02
N SER A 332 -2.62 -15.00 18.79
CA SER A 332 -1.48 -15.38 19.61
C SER A 332 -0.24 -15.68 18.77
N ASP A 333 -0.39 -16.40 17.65
CA ASP A 333 0.71 -16.67 16.71
C ASP A 333 1.31 -15.36 16.15
N TYR A 334 0.46 -14.39 15.83
CA TYR A 334 0.91 -13.08 15.36
C TYR A 334 1.85 -12.40 16.34
N PHE A 335 1.47 -12.33 17.64
CA PHE A 335 2.31 -11.73 18.68
C PHE A 335 3.61 -12.49 18.87
N LEU A 336 3.58 -13.82 18.79
CA LEU A 336 4.77 -14.66 18.93
C LEU A 336 5.73 -14.49 17.75
N ILE A 337 5.23 -14.35 16.52
CA ILE A 337 6.03 -14.07 15.34
C ILE A 337 6.72 -12.70 15.48
N VAL A 338 5.99 -11.67 15.93
CA VAL A 338 6.56 -10.33 16.17
C VAL A 338 7.61 -10.38 17.29
N TYR A 339 7.29 -11.04 18.39
CA TYR A 339 8.21 -11.26 19.52
C TYR A 339 9.52 -11.89 19.04
N ASP A 340 9.44 -12.92 18.24
CA ASP A 340 10.59 -13.69 17.77
C ASP A 340 11.62 -12.84 17.04
N PHE A 341 11.24 -12.09 16.02
CA PHE A 341 12.21 -11.27 15.29
C PHE A 341 12.67 -10.04 16.07
N VAL A 342 11.86 -9.51 17.01
CA VAL A 342 12.29 -8.45 17.91
C VAL A 342 13.36 -8.95 18.87
N ILE A 343 13.17 -10.11 19.47
CA ILE A 343 14.15 -10.71 20.38
C ILE A 343 15.41 -11.13 19.62
N TYR A 344 15.29 -11.66 18.41
CA TYR A 344 16.45 -11.89 17.54
C TYR A 344 17.26 -10.61 17.33
N ALA A 345 16.62 -9.53 16.93
CA ALA A 345 17.31 -8.24 16.73
C ALA A 345 18.02 -7.77 17.99
N LYS A 346 17.34 -7.80 19.14
CA LYS A 346 17.93 -7.44 20.45
C LYS A 346 19.10 -8.33 20.82
N SER A 347 19.02 -9.66 20.56
CA SER A 347 20.10 -10.62 20.83
C SER A 347 21.36 -10.35 19.98
N LYS A 348 21.19 -9.75 18.81
CA LYS A 348 22.28 -9.33 17.90
C LYS A 348 22.74 -7.90 18.16
N ASN A 349 22.27 -7.25 19.23
CA ASN A 349 22.53 -5.84 19.51
C ASN A 349 22.13 -4.91 18.35
N ILE A 350 21.04 -5.21 17.66
CA ILE A 350 20.39 -4.32 16.71
C ILE A 350 19.43 -3.47 17.52
N VAL A 351 19.59 -2.15 17.48
CA VAL A 351 18.69 -1.26 18.23
C VAL A 351 17.30 -1.31 17.61
N VAL A 352 16.33 -1.59 18.48
CA VAL A 352 14.90 -1.63 18.15
C VAL A 352 14.24 -0.42 18.81
N GLY A 353 13.33 0.25 18.09
CA GLY A 353 12.58 1.38 18.61
C GLY A 353 11.65 0.97 19.77
N PRO A 354 11.24 1.94 20.62
CA PRO A 354 10.40 1.67 21.80
C PRO A 354 8.95 1.27 21.45
N GLY A 355 8.61 1.27 20.20
CA GLY A 355 7.31 1.00 19.63
C GLY A 355 6.91 2.06 18.61
N ARG A 356 5.84 1.79 17.88
CA ARG A 356 5.29 2.66 16.84
C ARG A 356 3.79 2.43 16.69
N GLY A 357 3.07 3.41 16.15
CA GLY A 357 1.65 3.27 15.89
C GLY A 357 0.85 3.11 17.18
N SER A 358 -0.05 2.13 17.20
CA SER A 358 -0.91 1.86 18.36
C SER A 358 -0.45 0.68 19.23
N ALA A 359 0.55 -0.08 18.79
CA ALA A 359 1.01 -1.30 19.49
C ALA A 359 1.47 -1.07 20.93
N ALA A 360 2.01 0.13 21.24
CA ALA A 360 2.39 0.50 22.62
C ALA A 360 1.18 0.66 23.57
N GLY A 361 -0.07 0.62 23.06
CA GLY A 361 -1.27 0.54 23.89
C GLY A 361 -1.53 -0.84 24.50
N SER A 362 -0.78 -1.88 24.10
CA SER A 362 -0.93 -3.25 24.60
C SER A 362 0.07 -3.58 25.72
N ILE A 363 -0.45 -4.07 26.84
CA ILE A 363 0.39 -4.59 27.94
C ILE A 363 1.08 -5.89 27.55
N ILE A 364 0.50 -6.68 26.66
CA ILE A 364 1.14 -7.87 26.09
C ILE A 364 2.40 -7.46 25.33
N SER A 365 2.29 -6.51 24.38
CA SER A 365 3.44 -6.01 23.63
C SER A 365 4.55 -5.48 24.54
N TYR A 366 4.18 -4.80 25.61
CA TYR A 366 5.13 -4.29 26.60
C TYR A 366 5.76 -5.44 27.41
N SER A 367 4.95 -6.37 27.92
CA SER A 367 5.43 -7.46 28.78
C SER A 367 6.43 -8.37 28.07
N ILE A 368 6.18 -8.72 26.82
CA ILE A 368 7.09 -9.60 26.04
C ILE A 368 8.22 -8.82 25.33
N GLY A 369 8.32 -7.51 25.53
CA GLY A 369 9.44 -6.71 25.01
C GLY A 369 9.34 -6.33 23.54
N ILE A 370 8.16 -6.36 22.93
CA ILE A 370 7.91 -5.78 21.60
C ILE A 370 7.97 -4.26 21.70
N THR A 371 7.42 -3.67 22.77
CA THR A 371 7.46 -2.24 23.04
C THR A 371 8.16 -1.94 24.39
N GLU A 372 8.64 -0.70 24.56
CA GLU A 372 9.38 -0.26 25.75
C GLU A 372 8.60 0.78 26.59
N LEU A 373 7.39 1.18 26.17
CA LEU A 373 6.55 2.09 26.93
C LEU A 373 5.48 1.34 27.72
N ASP A 374 5.39 1.66 29.01
CA ASP A 374 4.34 1.14 29.90
C ASP A 374 2.96 1.75 29.55
N PRO A 375 2.02 0.95 29.02
CA PRO A 375 0.70 1.47 28.65
C PRO A 375 -0.14 1.95 29.84
N LEU A 376 0.09 1.42 31.03
CA LEU A 376 -0.62 1.88 32.25
C LEU A 376 -0.11 3.24 32.70
N HIS A 377 1.21 3.42 32.71
CA HIS A 377 1.83 4.70 33.11
C HIS A 377 1.39 5.87 32.24
N TYR A 378 1.30 5.65 30.91
CA TYR A 378 0.93 6.67 29.93
C TYR A 378 -0.56 6.70 29.61
N ASN A 379 -1.42 5.92 30.28
CA ASN A 379 -2.85 5.80 29.99
C ASN A 379 -3.14 5.53 28.52
N LEU A 380 -2.46 4.52 27.93
CA LEU A 380 -2.65 4.10 26.55
C LEU A 380 -3.76 3.06 26.45
N LEU A 381 -4.63 3.21 25.44
CA LEU A 381 -5.81 2.36 25.29
C LEU A 381 -5.54 1.19 24.35
N PHE A 382 -5.85 -0.04 24.82
CA PHE A 382 -5.76 -1.26 24.01
C PHE A 382 -6.79 -1.25 22.87
N GLU A 383 -7.98 -0.71 23.10
CA GLU A 383 -9.07 -0.65 22.12
C GLU A 383 -8.73 0.24 20.91
N ARG A 384 -7.74 1.14 21.06
CA ARG A 384 -7.18 1.91 19.95
C ARG A 384 -6.24 1.07 19.06
N PHE A 385 -5.61 0.06 19.63
CA PHE A 385 -4.74 -0.90 18.93
C PHE A 385 -5.57 -2.04 18.35
N LEU A 386 -6.34 -2.74 19.18
CA LEU A 386 -7.17 -3.86 18.79
C LEU A 386 -8.60 -3.66 19.32
N ASN A 387 -9.54 -3.49 18.42
CA ASN A 387 -10.94 -3.22 18.78
C ASN A 387 -11.76 -4.52 18.76
N PRO A 388 -12.28 -4.99 19.93
CA PRO A 388 -13.09 -6.19 19.99
C PRO A 388 -14.39 -6.12 19.16
N ALA A 389 -14.91 -4.91 18.94
CA ALA A 389 -16.13 -4.68 18.16
C ALA A 389 -15.90 -4.79 16.64
N ARG A 390 -14.65 -4.84 16.20
CA ARG A 390 -14.30 -4.95 14.78
C ARG A 390 -13.09 -5.87 14.59
N VAL A 391 -13.36 -7.07 14.09
CA VAL A 391 -12.28 -8.01 13.73
C VAL A 391 -11.48 -7.44 12.55
N SER A 392 -10.27 -6.99 12.85
CA SER A 392 -9.27 -6.63 11.83
C SER A 392 -7.93 -7.11 12.33
N MET A 393 -7.08 -7.57 11.41
CA MET A 393 -5.73 -8.01 11.75
C MET A 393 -4.98 -6.89 12.50
N PRO A 394 -4.30 -7.18 13.62
CA PRO A 394 -3.44 -6.20 14.29
C PRO A 394 -2.30 -5.76 13.35
N ASP A 395 -1.82 -4.55 13.54
CA ASP A 395 -0.71 -3.98 12.76
C ASP A 395 0.36 -3.48 13.74
N ILE A 396 1.39 -4.31 13.95
CA ILE A 396 2.54 -3.97 14.79
C ILE A 396 3.71 -3.63 13.89
N ASP A 397 3.89 -2.35 13.65
CA ASP A 397 5.06 -1.81 12.96
C ASP A 397 6.27 -1.80 13.91
N ILE A 398 7.46 -2.14 13.41
CA ILE A 398 8.69 -2.11 14.19
C ILE A 398 9.74 -1.24 13.51
N ASP A 399 10.30 -0.31 14.29
CA ASP A 399 11.44 0.51 13.87
C ASP A 399 12.76 -0.19 14.26
N PHE A 400 13.62 -0.47 13.30
CA PHE A 400 14.98 -0.98 13.49
C PHE A 400 16.01 0.08 13.12
N ALA A 401 17.23 -0.03 13.64
CA ALA A 401 18.38 0.71 13.11
C ALA A 401 18.51 0.42 11.60
N ASP A 402 18.44 1.47 10.78
CA ASP A 402 18.27 1.34 9.32
C ASP A 402 19.45 0.62 8.65
N ASN A 403 20.67 0.76 9.17
CA ASN A 403 21.87 0.10 8.66
C ASN A 403 21.93 -1.41 8.90
N ARG A 404 21.06 -1.97 9.78
CA ARG A 404 21.06 -3.39 10.13
C ARG A 404 19.68 -4.05 10.01
N ARG A 405 18.69 -3.34 9.51
CA ARG A 405 17.33 -3.84 9.28
C ARG A 405 17.32 -5.11 8.40
N ASP A 406 18.13 -5.12 7.35
CA ASP A 406 18.16 -6.22 6.40
C ASP A 406 18.70 -7.53 7.00
N GLU A 407 19.49 -7.48 8.09
CA GLU A 407 19.87 -8.67 8.86
C GLU A 407 18.64 -9.34 9.52
N VAL A 408 17.68 -8.55 9.99
CA VAL A 408 16.45 -9.08 10.57
C VAL A 408 15.55 -9.67 9.47
N LEU A 409 15.50 -9.05 8.30
CA LEU A 409 14.77 -9.59 7.15
C LEU A 409 15.37 -10.94 6.71
N THR A 410 16.69 -11.05 6.62
CA THR A 410 17.36 -12.31 6.30
C THR A 410 17.01 -13.40 7.32
N TYR A 411 17.03 -13.08 8.63
CA TYR A 411 16.61 -14.02 9.65
C TYR A 411 15.18 -14.53 9.46
N VAL A 412 14.23 -13.64 9.08
CA VAL A 412 12.84 -14.04 8.85
C VAL A 412 12.75 -14.97 7.63
N VAL A 413 13.47 -14.68 6.55
CA VAL A 413 13.53 -15.54 5.36
C VAL A 413 14.13 -16.92 5.72
N ASP A 414 15.24 -16.94 6.44
CA ASP A 414 15.91 -18.20 6.87
C ASP A 414 15.03 -19.06 7.78
N LYS A 415 14.27 -18.42 8.66
CA LYS A 415 13.41 -19.10 9.64
C LYS A 415 12.11 -19.62 9.06
N TYR A 416 11.40 -18.82 8.26
CA TYR A 416 10.05 -19.15 7.76
C TYR A 416 10.09 -19.80 6.37
N GLY A 417 11.18 -19.66 5.61
CA GLY A 417 11.39 -20.24 4.29
C GLY A 417 11.37 -19.19 3.16
N GLU A 418 12.26 -19.37 2.19
CA GLU A 418 12.40 -18.46 1.04
C GLU A 418 11.13 -18.41 0.16
N ASP A 419 10.37 -19.48 0.12
CA ASP A 419 9.12 -19.60 -0.64
C ASP A 419 7.90 -19.05 0.10
N LYS A 420 8.04 -18.76 1.41
CA LYS A 420 6.97 -18.30 2.31
C LYS A 420 7.09 -16.83 2.70
N VAL A 421 8.19 -16.18 2.35
CA VAL A 421 8.48 -14.78 2.70
C VAL A 421 8.77 -13.97 1.45
N ALA A 422 8.09 -12.84 1.28
CA ALA A 422 8.37 -11.91 0.18
C ALA A 422 8.15 -10.46 0.59
N GLN A 423 8.89 -9.55 -0.02
CA GLN A 423 8.59 -8.12 0.06
C GLN A 423 7.34 -7.79 -0.76
N VAL A 424 6.72 -6.64 -0.51
CA VAL A 424 5.50 -6.23 -1.21
C VAL A 424 5.84 -5.25 -2.33
N ILE A 425 5.21 -5.43 -3.50
CA ILE A 425 5.31 -4.50 -4.62
C ILE A 425 4.61 -3.18 -4.32
N THR A 426 5.12 -2.10 -4.92
CA THR A 426 4.47 -0.80 -4.96
C THR A 426 4.39 -0.29 -6.39
N PHE A 427 3.39 0.56 -6.67
CA PHE A 427 3.22 1.18 -7.97
C PHE A 427 3.33 2.69 -7.85
N GLY A 428 4.34 3.25 -8.52
CA GLY A 428 4.47 4.69 -8.68
C GLY A 428 3.54 5.18 -9.80
N THR A 429 2.68 6.15 -9.49
CA THR A 429 1.76 6.75 -10.45
C THR A 429 2.28 8.10 -10.97
N MET A 430 1.81 8.49 -12.13
CA MET A 430 2.06 9.83 -12.70
C MET A 430 1.30 10.87 -11.88
N THR A 431 2.00 11.56 -10.97
CA THR A 431 1.43 12.68 -10.20
C THR A 431 1.33 13.93 -11.07
N ALA A 432 0.47 14.89 -10.71
CA ALA A 432 0.19 16.10 -11.48
C ALA A 432 1.45 16.81 -12.01
N LYS A 433 2.45 17.09 -11.16
CA LYS A 433 3.72 17.73 -11.61
C LYS A 433 4.58 16.84 -12.49
N ALA A 434 4.61 15.55 -12.20
CA ALA A 434 5.42 14.58 -12.94
C ALA A 434 4.82 14.34 -14.33
N VAL A 435 3.50 14.17 -14.43
CA VAL A 435 2.83 13.92 -15.70
C VAL A 435 2.94 15.11 -16.65
N VAL A 436 2.84 16.35 -16.15
CA VAL A 436 3.06 17.55 -16.98
C VAL A 436 4.47 17.54 -17.59
N ARG A 437 5.49 17.18 -16.81
CA ARG A 437 6.88 17.10 -17.34
C ARG A 437 7.07 15.96 -18.33
N ASP A 438 6.54 14.78 -18.04
CA ASP A 438 6.67 13.62 -18.93
C ASP A 438 5.93 13.86 -20.25
N VAL A 439 4.71 14.39 -20.21
CA VAL A 439 3.90 14.74 -21.40
C VAL A 439 4.57 15.82 -22.23
N GLY A 440 4.97 16.93 -21.61
CA GLY A 440 5.60 18.02 -22.33
C GLY A 440 6.90 17.60 -23.02
N ARG A 441 7.71 16.75 -22.36
CA ARG A 441 8.91 16.15 -22.98
C ARG A 441 8.53 15.27 -24.17
N ALA A 442 7.55 14.40 -24.02
CA ALA A 442 7.07 13.52 -25.10
C ALA A 442 6.50 14.30 -26.29
N MET A 443 5.86 15.44 -26.05
CA MET A 443 5.38 16.35 -27.08
C MET A 443 6.47 17.25 -27.69
N GLY A 444 7.73 17.15 -27.23
CA GLY A 444 8.89 17.85 -27.80
C GLY A 444 9.05 19.30 -27.33
N HIS A 445 8.38 19.70 -26.27
CA HIS A 445 8.54 21.07 -25.70
C HIS A 445 9.88 21.22 -24.96
N SER A 446 10.35 22.48 -24.85
CA SER A 446 11.57 22.78 -24.11
C SER A 446 11.42 22.49 -22.60
N TYR A 447 12.52 22.10 -21.94
CA TYR A 447 12.51 21.87 -20.49
C TYR A 447 12.06 23.12 -19.70
N ALA A 448 12.47 24.32 -20.15
CA ALA A 448 12.13 25.57 -19.47
C ALA A 448 10.62 25.86 -19.49
N ASP A 449 9.98 25.68 -20.65
CA ASP A 449 8.53 25.89 -20.78
C ASP A 449 7.74 24.91 -19.94
N ILE A 450 8.13 23.64 -19.98
CA ILE A 450 7.46 22.58 -19.23
C ILE A 450 7.63 22.76 -17.72
N ASP A 451 8.84 23.10 -17.27
CA ASP A 451 9.10 23.29 -15.84
C ASP A 451 8.34 24.51 -15.31
N ARG A 452 8.15 25.55 -16.13
CA ARG A 452 7.28 26.70 -15.83
C ARG A 452 5.85 26.24 -15.55
N ILE A 453 5.26 25.45 -16.46
CA ILE A 453 3.88 24.94 -16.30
C ILE A 453 3.80 24.02 -15.08
N ALA A 454 4.74 23.11 -14.91
CA ALA A 454 4.77 22.19 -13.78
C ALA A 454 4.90 22.91 -12.43
N LYS A 455 5.57 24.05 -12.36
CA LYS A 455 5.69 24.87 -11.14
C LYS A 455 4.39 25.57 -10.75
N MET A 456 3.53 25.90 -11.72
CA MET A 456 2.19 26.45 -11.46
C MET A 456 1.25 25.43 -10.78
N VAL A 457 1.48 24.11 -10.97
CA VAL A 457 0.66 23.09 -10.31
C VAL A 457 0.80 23.22 -8.78
N PRO A 458 -0.31 23.37 -8.02
CA PRO A 458 -0.28 23.56 -6.59
C PRO A 458 0.47 22.44 -5.85
N LEU A 459 1.05 22.78 -4.71
CA LEU A 459 1.66 21.81 -3.83
C LEU A 459 0.59 20.95 -3.15
N PRO A 460 0.90 19.70 -2.77
CA PRO A 460 -0.04 18.85 -2.05
C PRO A 460 -0.41 19.47 -0.70
N VAL A 461 -1.70 19.47 -0.39
CA VAL A 461 -2.20 19.87 0.93
C VAL A 461 -2.39 18.61 1.77
N LEU A 462 -1.77 18.56 2.95
CA LEU A 462 -1.77 17.37 3.82
C LEU A 462 -1.32 16.08 3.10
N GLY A 463 -0.35 16.18 2.21
CA GLY A 463 0.16 15.05 1.43
C GLY A 463 -0.74 14.58 0.29
N LYS A 464 -1.90 15.22 0.08
CA LYS A 464 -2.82 14.91 -1.04
C LYS A 464 -2.72 15.96 -2.13
N HIS A 465 -2.50 15.49 -3.35
CA HIS A 465 -2.59 16.34 -4.54
C HIS A 465 -4.07 16.50 -4.94
N ALA A 466 -4.49 17.73 -5.23
CA ALA A 466 -5.73 17.92 -5.96
C ALA A 466 -5.56 17.35 -7.39
N PRO A 467 -6.60 16.74 -7.97
CA PRO A 467 -6.57 16.32 -9.36
C PRO A 467 -6.15 17.48 -10.28
N LEU A 468 -5.33 17.20 -11.29
CA LEU A 468 -4.82 18.22 -12.20
C LEU A 468 -5.96 18.99 -12.88
N LYS A 469 -7.03 18.29 -13.25
CA LYS A 469 -8.25 18.89 -13.81
C LYS A 469 -8.87 19.94 -12.89
N GLU A 470 -8.91 19.68 -11.58
CA GLU A 470 -9.40 20.64 -10.58
C GLU A 470 -8.41 21.78 -10.37
N SER A 471 -7.11 21.48 -10.37
CA SER A 471 -6.05 22.47 -10.26
C SER A 471 -6.08 23.47 -11.42
N VAL A 472 -6.24 23.00 -12.66
CA VAL A 472 -6.41 23.85 -13.85
C VAL A 472 -7.63 24.77 -13.72
N LYS A 473 -8.72 24.29 -13.14
CA LYS A 473 -9.95 25.09 -12.95
C LYS A 473 -9.84 26.12 -11.83
N ASN A 474 -9.16 25.78 -10.74
CA ASN A 474 -9.24 26.53 -9.48
C ASN A 474 -8.00 27.42 -9.21
N ASP A 475 -6.86 27.12 -9.81
CA ASP A 475 -5.64 27.93 -9.67
C ASP A 475 -5.61 29.04 -10.74
N PRO A 476 -5.55 30.33 -10.35
CA PRO A 476 -5.67 31.46 -11.30
C PRO A 476 -4.52 31.51 -12.32
N GLU A 477 -3.29 31.12 -11.92
CA GLU A 477 -2.12 31.17 -12.80
C GLU A 477 -2.18 30.04 -13.83
N LEU A 478 -2.49 28.84 -13.38
CA LEU A 478 -2.62 27.65 -14.21
C LEU A 478 -3.83 27.76 -15.17
N SER A 479 -4.97 28.30 -14.71
CA SER A 479 -6.16 28.55 -15.51
C SER A 479 -5.85 29.54 -16.63
N LYS A 480 -5.16 30.65 -16.31
CA LYS A 480 -4.76 31.66 -17.31
C LYS A 480 -3.80 31.08 -18.36
N ALA A 481 -2.83 30.24 -17.96
CA ALA A 481 -1.95 29.56 -18.90
C ALA A 481 -2.73 28.60 -19.81
N TYR A 482 -3.68 27.84 -19.26
CA TYR A 482 -4.55 26.93 -20.00
C TYR A 482 -5.44 27.65 -21.03
N GLU A 483 -5.99 28.81 -20.67
CA GLU A 483 -6.90 29.56 -21.53
C GLU A 483 -6.20 30.37 -22.66
N ASN A 484 -4.98 30.87 -22.39
CA ASN A 484 -4.33 31.85 -23.29
C ASN A 484 -3.09 31.29 -24.02
N GLU A 485 -2.61 30.10 -23.68
CA GLU A 485 -1.42 29.50 -24.27
C GLU A 485 -1.77 28.14 -24.87
N GLU A 486 -1.86 28.01 -26.19
CA GLU A 486 -2.21 26.78 -26.89
C GLU A 486 -1.28 25.62 -26.52
N ALA A 487 0.03 25.88 -26.42
CA ALA A 487 1.01 24.86 -26.01
C ALA A 487 0.76 24.35 -24.58
N SER A 488 0.46 25.26 -23.63
CA SER A 488 0.13 24.90 -22.25
C SER A 488 -1.17 24.10 -22.17
N LYS A 489 -2.19 24.49 -22.95
CA LYS A 489 -3.45 23.78 -23.05
C LYS A 489 -3.27 22.36 -23.56
N ASN A 490 -2.56 22.18 -24.67
CA ASN A 490 -2.33 20.86 -25.26
C ASN A 490 -1.58 19.91 -24.29
N VAL A 491 -0.55 20.42 -23.61
CA VAL A 491 0.18 19.64 -22.60
C VAL A 491 -0.73 19.27 -21.42
N LEU A 492 -1.53 20.24 -20.92
CA LEU A 492 -2.41 20.00 -19.77
C LEU A 492 -3.57 19.06 -20.09
N ASP A 493 -4.15 19.14 -21.30
CA ASP A 493 -5.22 18.23 -21.74
C ASP A 493 -4.72 16.77 -21.76
N MET A 494 -3.52 16.53 -22.29
CA MET A 494 -2.92 15.19 -22.31
C MET A 494 -2.49 14.76 -20.91
N ALA A 495 -1.93 15.66 -20.12
CA ALA A 495 -1.53 15.38 -18.74
C ALA A 495 -2.72 14.99 -17.85
N ILE A 496 -3.89 15.63 -18.01
CA ILE A 496 -5.11 15.27 -17.29
C ILE A 496 -5.56 13.83 -17.60
N LYS A 497 -5.44 13.38 -18.84
CA LYS A 497 -5.78 12.00 -19.23
C LYS A 497 -4.81 10.97 -18.63
N LEU A 498 -3.53 11.32 -18.59
CA LEU A 498 -2.45 10.43 -18.11
C LEU A 498 -2.27 10.47 -16.59
N GLU A 499 -2.83 11.48 -15.89
CA GLU A 499 -2.69 11.57 -14.42
C GLU A 499 -3.22 10.31 -13.73
N GLY A 500 -2.44 9.79 -12.76
CA GLY A 500 -2.78 8.59 -11.99
C GLY A 500 -2.49 7.27 -12.71
N THR A 501 -2.07 7.29 -13.99
CA THR A 501 -1.59 6.08 -14.68
C THR A 501 -0.33 5.55 -14.00
N ILE A 502 -0.20 4.24 -13.91
CA ILE A 502 0.97 3.60 -13.30
C ILE A 502 2.18 3.78 -14.23
N ARG A 503 3.26 4.31 -13.67
CA ARG A 503 4.50 4.60 -14.39
C ARG A 503 5.56 3.53 -14.23
N HIS A 504 5.71 3.01 -13.02
CA HIS A 504 6.70 1.97 -12.69
C HIS A 504 6.28 1.16 -11.48
N ALA A 505 6.77 -0.07 -11.43
CA ALA A 505 6.75 -0.88 -10.22
C ALA A 505 8.00 -0.60 -9.37
N GLY A 506 7.86 -0.73 -8.07
CA GLY A 506 8.92 -0.63 -7.08
C GLY A 506 8.73 -1.67 -5.98
N THR A 507 9.67 -1.76 -5.06
CA THR A 507 9.56 -2.57 -3.86
C THR A 507 9.18 -1.68 -2.69
N HIS A 508 8.21 -2.10 -1.87
CA HIS A 508 7.88 -1.40 -0.64
C HIS A 508 9.09 -1.39 0.30
N ALA A 509 9.38 -0.22 0.86
CA ALA A 509 10.59 -0.06 1.67
C ALA A 509 10.63 -0.95 2.92
N CYS A 510 9.47 -1.35 3.44
CA CYS A 510 9.34 -1.94 4.77
C CYS A 510 8.49 -3.20 4.82
N ALA A 511 7.47 -3.33 3.96
CA ALA A 511 6.47 -4.39 4.04
C ALA A 511 7.01 -5.74 3.58
N VAL A 512 6.80 -6.75 4.42
CA VAL A 512 7.12 -8.15 4.19
C VAL A 512 5.88 -8.98 4.46
N VAL A 513 5.62 -9.96 3.62
CA VAL A 513 4.52 -10.92 3.80
C VAL A 513 5.10 -12.25 4.24
N ILE A 514 4.48 -12.87 5.22
CA ILE A 514 4.83 -14.20 5.73
C ILE A 514 3.59 -15.08 5.65
N ALA A 515 3.72 -16.29 5.14
CA ALA A 515 2.63 -17.26 5.02
C ALA A 515 3.04 -18.64 5.56
N ASP A 516 2.06 -19.46 5.84
CA ASP A 516 2.28 -20.85 6.31
C ASP A 516 2.61 -21.79 5.13
N ASP A 517 1.92 -21.58 4.01
CA ASP A 517 2.18 -22.29 2.77
C ASP A 517 3.02 -21.42 1.81
N PRO A 518 3.59 -22.00 0.74
CA PRO A 518 4.29 -21.24 -0.28
C PRO A 518 3.45 -20.06 -0.80
N LEU A 519 4.02 -18.85 -0.82
CA LEU A 519 3.32 -17.62 -1.19
C LEU A 519 2.66 -17.67 -2.57
N VAL A 520 3.21 -18.48 -3.49
CA VAL A 520 2.65 -18.66 -4.84
C VAL A 520 1.23 -19.26 -4.84
N GLU A 521 0.78 -19.87 -3.75
CA GLU A 521 -0.60 -20.34 -3.59
C GLU A 521 -1.61 -19.19 -3.32
N TYR A 522 -1.10 -18.00 -2.97
CA TYR A 522 -1.90 -16.83 -2.59
C TYR A 522 -1.68 -15.61 -3.49
N THR A 523 -0.46 -15.43 -3.98
CA THR A 523 -0.06 -14.27 -4.79
C THR A 523 1.02 -14.68 -5.79
N PRO A 524 0.96 -14.19 -7.03
CA PRO A 524 2.09 -14.37 -7.94
C PRO A 524 3.29 -13.58 -7.45
N LEU A 525 4.49 -14.09 -7.74
CA LEU A 525 5.77 -13.55 -7.29
C LEU A 525 6.63 -13.10 -8.46
N GLN A 526 7.63 -12.25 -8.19
CA GLN A 526 8.59 -11.79 -9.19
C GLN A 526 9.90 -11.35 -8.56
N ASN A 527 10.90 -11.14 -9.39
CA ASN A 527 12.14 -10.46 -9.00
C ASN A 527 11.87 -8.99 -8.65
N PRO A 528 12.57 -8.42 -7.66
CA PRO A 528 12.43 -7.01 -7.32
C PRO A 528 12.77 -6.12 -8.51
N PRO A 529 11.98 -5.07 -8.78
CA PRO A 529 12.34 -4.07 -9.78
C PRO A 529 13.69 -3.43 -9.47
N GLY A 530 14.52 -3.25 -10.52
CA GLY A 530 15.85 -2.65 -10.39
C GLY A 530 16.98 -3.64 -10.05
N GLY A 531 16.73 -4.97 -10.12
CA GLY A 531 17.76 -6.00 -10.02
C GLY A 531 18.33 -6.20 -8.61
N LYS A 532 17.55 -5.87 -7.57
CA LYS A 532 17.89 -6.19 -6.19
C LYS A 532 17.66 -7.67 -5.89
N ASP A 533 18.34 -8.19 -4.89
CA ASP A 533 18.12 -9.55 -4.40
C ASP A 533 16.77 -9.68 -3.65
N GLY A 534 16.23 -10.90 -3.63
CA GLY A 534 15.00 -11.24 -2.94
C GLY A 534 13.81 -11.51 -3.88
N ILE A 535 12.64 -11.66 -3.29
CA ILE A 535 11.37 -11.94 -3.98
C ILE A 535 10.34 -10.88 -3.59
N VAL A 536 9.52 -10.47 -4.56
CA VAL A 536 8.44 -9.47 -4.38
C VAL A 536 7.11 -10.05 -4.84
N THR A 537 6.04 -9.77 -4.11
CA THR A 537 4.67 -10.12 -4.54
C THR A 537 4.27 -9.29 -5.76
N GLN A 538 3.45 -9.83 -6.67
CA GLN A 538 2.84 -9.03 -7.74
C GLN A 538 1.61 -8.27 -7.26
N TYR A 539 1.01 -8.66 -6.15
CA TYR A 539 -0.08 -7.92 -5.53
C TYR A 539 0.46 -6.88 -4.55
N SER A 540 -0.08 -5.66 -4.63
CA SER A 540 0.29 -4.57 -3.73
C SER A 540 -0.35 -4.71 -2.34
N MET A 541 0.02 -3.82 -1.43
CA MET A 541 -0.30 -3.90 0.00
C MET A 541 -1.79 -4.10 0.31
N LYS A 542 -2.70 -3.36 -0.37
CA LYS A 542 -4.14 -3.49 -0.10
C LYS A 542 -4.70 -4.84 -0.55
N PRO A 543 -4.48 -5.31 -1.81
CA PRO A 543 -4.82 -6.67 -2.21
C PRO A 543 -4.27 -7.77 -1.30
N ILE A 544 -3.03 -7.68 -0.86
CA ILE A 544 -2.41 -8.63 0.08
C ILE A 544 -3.19 -8.68 1.40
N ALA A 545 -3.53 -7.52 1.96
CA ALA A 545 -4.31 -7.43 3.19
C ALA A 545 -5.76 -7.94 3.00
N ASP A 546 -6.39 -7.63 1.85
CA ASP A 546 -7.75 -8.09 1.53
C ASP A 546 -7.81 -9.64 1.39
N LEU A 547 -6.74 -10.29 0.91
CA LEU A 547 -6.58 -11.74 0.86
C LEU A 547 -6.30 -12.37 2.24
N GLY A 548 -6.12 -11.56 3.27
CA GLY A 548 -5.89 -12.00 4.65
C GLY A 548 -4.46 -12.46 4.95
N LEU A 549 -3.51 -12.17 4.07
CA LEU A 549 -2.10 -12.50 4.29
C LEU A 549 -1.49 -11.59 5.37
N LEU A 550 -0.62 -12.18 6.18
CA LEU A 550 0.07 -11.47 7.24
C LEU A 550 1.15 -10.56 6.67
N LYS A 551 0.93 -9.25 6.80
CA LYS A 551 1.90 -8.21 6.47
C LYS A 551 2.62 -7.74 7.73
N MET A 552 3.93 -7.63 7.68
CA MET A 552 4.78 -7.06 8.71
C MET A 552 5.58 -5.89 8.15
N ASP A 553 5.65 -4.78 8.89
CA ASP A 553 6.42 -3.61 8.46
C ASP A 553 7.74 -3.50 9.26
N PHE A 554 8.85 -3.80 8.58
CA PHE A 554 10.22 -3.67 9.09
C PHE A 554 10.76 -2.29 8.69
N LEU A 555 10.57 -1.30 9.55
CA LEU A 555 10.97 0.07 9.24
C LEU A 555 12.42 0.34 9.63
N GLY A 556 13.16 1.02 8.76
CA GLY A 556 14.49 1.54 9.09
C GLY A 556 14.38 2.95 9.60
N LEU A 557 14.87 3.20 10.83
CA LEU A 557 14.91 4.52 11.42
C LEU A 557 16.37 4.96 11.66
N LYS A 558 16.82 5.95 10.90
CA LYS A 558 18.18 6.50 10.95
C LYS A 558 18.59 6.95 12.36
N ASN A 559 17.66 7.52 13.14
CA ASN A 559 17.93 7.96 14.49
C ASN A 559 18.28 6.82 15.45
N LEU A 560 17.81 5.60 15.21
CA LEU A 560 18.23 4.43 15.99
C LEU A 560 19.66 4.04 15.63
N THR A 561 20.08 4.16 14.40
CA THR A 561 21.47 3.98 13.97
C THR A 561 22.38 5.03 14.61
N ILE A 562 21.94 6.30 14.66
CA ILE A 562 22.69 7.37 15.33
C ILE A 562 22.85 7.05 16.83
N LEU A 563 21.78 6.65 17.51
CA LEU A 563 21.84 6.24 18.92
C LEU A 563 22.78 5.05 19.13
N GLN A 564 22.67 4.01 18.30
CA GLN A 564 23.53 2.83 18.35
C GLN A 564 25.02 3.22 18.18
N THR A 565 25.31 4.08 17.21
CA THR A 565 26.66 4.55 16.92
C THR A 565 27.20 5.40 18.07
N ALA A 566 26.40 6.29 18.63
CA ALA A 566 26.78 7.12 19.79
C ALA A 566 27.11 6.28 21.01
N LEU A 567 26.27 5.28 21.33
CA LEU A 567 26.50 4.32 22.42
C LEU A 567 27.81 3.55 22.22
N ALA A 568 28.11 3.09 20.99
CA ALA A 568 29.34 2.40 20.65
C ALA A 568 30.58 3.33 20.82
N ILE A 569 30.47 4.60 20.43
CA ILE A 569 31.53 5.61 20.63
C ILE A 569 31.77 5.82 22.13
N ILE A 570 30.71 6.00 22.93
CA ILE A 570 30.81 6.20 24.39
C ILE A 570 31.50 4.99 25.02
N LYS A 571 31.02 3.79 24.77
CA LYS A 571 31.62 2.56 25.32
C LYS A 571 33.09 2.43 24.99
N ARG A 572 33.51 2.79 23.76
CA ARG A 572 34.89 2.74 23.31
C ARG A 572 35.77 3.84 23.94
N THR A 573 35.24 5.05 24.19
CA THR A 573 36.02 6.21 24.63
C THR A 573 36.03 6.39 26.13
N THR A 574 34.93 6.04 26.81
CA THR A 574 34.80 6.22 28.28
C THR A 574 34.78 4.90 29.06
N GLY A 575 34.48 3.77 28.37
CA GLY A 575 34.25 2.47 29.01
C GLY A 575 32.83 2.29 29.59
N GLU A 576 31.98 3.32 29.52
CA GLU A 576 30.62 3.27 30.04
C GLU A 576 29.70 2.44 29.10
N ASP A 577 28.91 1.56 29.68
CA ASP A 577 27.89 0.76 28.95
C ASP A 577 26.51 1.25 29.34
N ILE A 578 25.92 2.09 28.48
CA ILE A 578 24.65 2.76 28.76
C ILE A 578 23.49 1.96 28.14
N ASP A 579 22.53 1.58 28.99
CA ASP A 579 21.25 1.08 28.53
C ASP A 579 20.32 2.28 28.24
N ILE A 580 20.15 2.61 26.97
CA ILE A 580 19.38 3.77 26.53
C ILE A 580 17.89 3.69 26.90
N ASN A 581 17.38 2.50 27.23
CA ASN A 581 15.99 2.32 27.65
C ASN A 581 15.80 2.51 29.16
N LYS A 582 16.90 2.65 29.92
CA LYS A 582 16.89 2.85 31.40
C LYS A 582 17.38 4.23 31.83
N ILE A 583 17.54 5.17 30.90
CA ILE A 583 17.89 6.55 31.26
C ILE A 583 16.78 7.21 32.08
N PRO A 584 17.11 8.11 33.04
CA PRO A 584 16.09 8.85 33.78
C PRO A 584 15.27 9.75 32.88
N LEU A 585 13.92 9.66 32.99
CA LEU A 585 13.00 10.43 32.14
C LEU A 585 12.63 11.81 32.72
N ASP A 586 13.27 12.20 33.80
CA ASP A 586 13.11 13.47 34.52
C ASP A 586 14.44 14.27 34.60
N ASP A 587 15.38 13.97 33.71
CA ASP A 587 16.69 14.61 33.68
C ASP A 587 16.62 16.11 33.37
N VAL A 588 17.09 16.93 34.32
CA VAL A 588 17.00 18.40 34.26
C VAL A 588 17.79 18.97 33.08
N ASP A 589 19.00 18.45 32.81
CA ASP A 589 19.87 18.97 31.76
C ASP A 589 19.30 18.67 30.37
N THR A 590 18.65 17.53 30.20
CA THR A 590 17.94 17.17 28.96
C THR A 590 16.77 18.13 28.70
N PHE A 591 15.91 18.38 29.69
CA PHE A 591 14.81 19.33 29.53
C PHE A 591 15.32 20.79 29.35
N LYS A 592 16.37 21.17 29.99
CA LYS A 592 17.02 22.48 29.80
C LYS A 592 17.51 22.65 28.36
N LEU A 593 18.19 21.66 27.80
CA LEU A 593 18.63 21.65 26.39
C LEU A 593 17.41 21.81 25.45
N MET A 594 16.30 21.10 25.73
CA MET A 594 15.06 21.21 24.96
C MET A 594 14.45 22.62 25.10
N ALA A 595 14.34 23.17 26.31
CA ALA A 595 13.78 24.49 26.57
C ALA A 595 14.61 25.63 25.95
N GLU A 596 15.91 25.49 25.87
CA GLU A 596 16.77 26.43 25.16
C GLU A 596 16.70 26.34 23.62
N GLY A 597 15.97 25.31 23.09
CA GLY A 597 15.84 25.07 21.65
C GLY A 597 17.15 24.63 21.00
N ARG A 598 18.10 24.08 21.74
CA ARG A 598 19.36 23.51 21.23
C ARG A 598 19.18 22.11 20.66
N THR A 599 18.14 21.92 19.88
CA THR A 599 17.62 20.61 19.43
C THR A 599 18.02 20.22 18.01
N THR A 600 19.08 20.80 17.42
CA THR A 600 19.65 20.30 16.16
C THR A 600 20.07 18.84 16.32
N GLY A 601 19.66 17.96 15.40
CA GLY A 601 19.88 16.52 15.47
C GLY A 601 18.98 15.76 16.46
N VAL A 602 18.16 16.46 17.26
CA VAL A 602 17.17 15.80 18.15
C VAL A 602 15.97 15.37 17.32
N PHE A 603 15.67 14.08 17.37
CA PHE A 603 14.59 13.48 16.57
C PHE A 603 13.26 14.23 16.71
N GLN A 604 12.61 14.55 15.60
CA GLN A 604 11.33 15.28 15.50
C GLN A 604 11.34 16.74 16.03
N PHE A 605 12.36 17.20 16.77
CA PHE A 605 12.35 18.49 17.44
C PHE A 605 13.34 19.51 16.89
N GLU A 606 13.96 19.25 15.73
CA GLU A 606 15.05 20.07 15.18
C GLU A 606 14.60 21.25 14.31
N SER A 607 13.34 21.29 13.82
CA SER A 607 12.89 22.36 12.93
C SER A 607 12.87 23.74 13.61
N ALA A 608 13.10 24.81 12.84
CA ALA A 608 13.11 26.19 13.37
C ALA A 608 11.81 26.58 14.07
N GLY A 609 10.64 26.13 13.53
CA GLY A 609 9.35 26.37 14.16
C GLY A 609 9.20 25.63 15.49
N MET A 610 9.63 24.37 15.54
CA MET A 610 9.59 23.56 16.76
C MET A 610 10.51 24.15 17.83
N LYS A 611 11.73 24.55 17.48
CA LYS A 611 12.68 25.21 18.39
C LYS A 611 12.10 26.46 19.05
N ARG A 612 11.31 27.26 18.30
CA ARG A 612 10.62 28.44 18.84
C ARG A 612 9.58 28.05 19.87
N TYR A 613 8.70 27.07 19.54
CA TYR A 613 7.67 26.60 20.46
C TYR A 613 8.24 25.94 21.73
N LEU A 614 9.37 25.23 21.62
CA LEU A 614 10.04 24.65 22.81
C LEU A 614 10.52 25.72 23.79
N LYS A 615 11.01 26.86 23.30
CA LYS A 615 11.42 27.99 24.14
C LYS A 615 10.24 28.61 24.90
N ASP A 616 9.09 28.69 24.23
CA ASP A 616 7.88 29.24 24.84
C ASP A 616 7.23 28.22 25.80
N LEU A 617 7.32 26.92 25.48
CA LEU A 617 6.76 25.83 26.27
C LEU A 617 7.54 25.57 27.56
N VAL A 618 8.86 25.67 27.52
CA VAL A 618 9.77 25.28 28.63
C VAL A 618 9.41 23.87 29.14
N PRO A 619 9.62 22.81 28.33
CA PRO A 619 9.20 21.46 28.71
C PRO A 619 9.93 21.00 29.97
N THR A 620 9.22 20.30 30.84
CA THR A 620 9.70 19.82 32.16
C THR A 620 9.46 18.33 32.38
N GLN A 621 8.73 17.71 31.48
CA GLN A 621 8.33 16.30 31.57
C GLN A 621 8.07 15.72 30.16
N LEU A 622 8.18 14.40 30.04
CA LEU A 622 8.02 13.73 28.75
C LEU A 622 6.62 13.96 28.13
N SER A 623 5.57 14.11 28.94
CA SER A 623 4.21 14.40 28.46
C SER A 623 4.11 15.74 27.72
N ASP A 624 4.95 16.71 28.02
CA ASP A 624 5.03 17.96 27.25
C ASP A 624 5.55 17.71 25.83
N LEU A 625 6.54 16.83 25.69
CA LEU A 625 7.09 16.44 24.38
C LEU A 625 6.07 15.61 23.59
N ILE A 626 5.35 14.70 24.26
CA ILE A 626 4.30 13.88 23.66
C ILE A 626 3.19 14.77 23.08
N ALA A 627 2.72 15.76 23.84
CA ALA A 627 1.71 16.69 23.36
C ALA A 627 2.23 17.57 22.22
N MET A 628 3.47 18.07 22.33
CA MET A 628 4.04 18.93 21.31
C MET A 628 4.27 18.21 19.98
N ASN A 629 4.73 16.95 20.02
CA ASN A 629 4.88 16.11 18.83
C ASN A 629 3.53 15.84 18.13
N ALA A 630 2.46 15.71 18.90
CA ALA A 630 1.10 15.55 18.38
C ALA A 630 0.52 16.84 17.77
N LEU A 631 0.81 18.00 18.37
CA LEU A 631 0.24 19.29 17.97
C LEU A 631 0.99 19.95 16.80
N TYR A 632 2.32 19.73 16.69
CA TYR A 632 3.14 20.39 15.67
C TYR A 632 2.96 19.80 14.28
N ARG A 633 1.80 20.04 13.69
CA ARG A 633 1.42 19.66 12.32
C ARG A 633 0.30 20.56 11.82
N PRO A 634 0.12 20.72 10.49
CA PRO A 634 -0.94 21.54 9.92
C PRO A 634 -2.32 21.19 10.50
N GLY A 635 -3.07 22.19 10.91
CA GLY A 635 -4.34 22.07 11.63
C GLY A 635 -4.15 22.21 13.14
N PRO A 636 -3.72 21.16 13.86
CA PRO A 636 -3.59 21.20 15.33
C PRO A 636 -2.61 22.23 15.88
N MET A 637 -1.69 22.72 15.05
CA MET A 637 -0.68 23.75 15.43
C MET A 637 -1.32 25.04 15.98
N GLU A 638 -2.54 25.35 15.59
CA GLU A 638 -3.29 26.51 16.11
C GLU A 638 -3.59 26.42 17.61
N TRP A 639 -3.59 25.22 18.19
CA TRP A 639 -3.84 24.98 19.61
C TRP A 639 -2.58 25.03 20.48
N ILE A 640 -1.37 25.10 19.89
CA ILE A 640 -0.11 25.19 20.64
C ILE A 640 -0.10 26.39 21.60
N PRO A 641 -0.53 27.61 21.21
CA PRO A 641 -0.56 28.75 22.14
C PRO A 641 -1.48 28.51 23.35
N ASN A 642 -2.61 27.81 23.14
CA ASN A 642 -3.52 27.47 24.23
C ASN A 642 -2.93 26.47 25.19
N TYR A 643 -2.23 25.45 24.66
CA TYR A 643 -1.50 24.45 25.44
C TYR A 643 -0.40 25.10 26.28
N ILE A 644 0.42 25.96 25.70
CA ILE A 644 1.49 26.71 26.40
C ILE A 644 0.90 27.61 27.50
N LYS A 645 -0.17 28.35 27.18
CA LYS A 645 -0.85 29.21 28.16
C LYS A 645 -1.45 28.41 29.31
N GLY A 646 -2.02 27.22 29.02
CA GLY A 646 -2.55 26.32 30.04
C GLY A 646 -1.44 25.79 30.94
N LYS A 647 -0.30 25.36 30.39
CA LYS A 647 0.87 24.90 31.16
C LYS A 647 1.40 25.96 32.12
N HIS A 648 1.54 27.22 31.69
CA HIS A 648 2.06 28.30 32.53
C HIS A 648 1.04 28.94 33.46
N ASN A 649 -0.25 28.64 33.28
CA ASN A 649 -1.33 29.25 34.09
C ASN A 649 -2.56 28.32 34.21
N ASP A 650 -2.39 27.18 34.84
CA ASP A 650 -3.38 26.12 35.02
C ASP A 650 -4.68 26.58 35.74
N LYS A 651 -4.56 27.59 36.63
CA LYS A 651 -5.71 28.16 37.35
C LYS A 651 -6.77 28.83 36.45
N LYS A 652 -6.47 29.04 35.17
CA LYS A 652 -7.40 29.64 34.18
C LYS A 652 -8.05 28.65 33.26
N ILE A 653 -7.73 27.34 33.39
CA ILE A 653 -8.33 26.30 32.58
C ILE A 653 -9.82 26.19 32.93
N ARG A 654 -10.67 26.26 31.91
CA ARG A 654 -12.13 26.05 32.06
C ARG A 654 -12.53 24.84 31.25
N TYR A 655 -13.19 23.91 31.90
CA TYR A 655 -13.76 22.74 31.25
C TYR A 655 -15.27 22.97 30.99
N LEU A 656 -15.78 22.48 29.86
CA LEU A 656 -17.21 22.54 29.54
C LEU A 656 -18.05 21.79 30.56
N HIS A 657 -17.49 20.70 31.11
CA HIS A 657 -18.08 19.92 32.18
C HIS A 657 -16.98 19.38 33.10
N SER A 658 -17.27 19.18 34.40
CA SER A 658 -16.28 18.71 35.40
C SER A 658 -15.70 17.32 35.10
N SER A 659 -16.47 16.45 34.42
CA SER A 659 -16.02 15.12 34.02
C SER A 659 -14.85 15.14 33.01
N LEU A 660 -14.57 16.28 32.37
CA LEU A 660 -13.49 16.43 31.40
C LEU A 660 -12.15 16.66 32.08
N GLU A 661 -12.15 17.20 33.31
CA GLU A 661 -10.93 17.58 34.01
C GLU A 661 -9.94 16.40 34.17
N PRO A 662 -10.36 15.21 34.66
CA PRO A 662 -9.42 14.09 34.85
C PRO A 662 -8.73 13.66 33.55
N ILE A 663 -9.39 13.81 32.40
CA ILE A 663 -8.89 13.38 31.08
C ILE A 663 -8.01 14.45 30.44
N LEU A 664 -8.43 15.72 30.55
CA LEU A 664 -7.76 16.84 29.89
C LEU A 664 -6.72 17.56 30.76
N LYS A 665 -6.58 17.18 32.02
CA LYS A 665 -5.62 17.82 32.93
C LYS A 665 -4.18 17.66 32.45
N GLU A 666 -3.82 16.49 31.95
CA GLU A 666 -2.47 16.23 31.41
C GLU A 666 -2.10 17.07 30.19
N THR A 667 -3.12 17.59 29.47
CA THR A 667 -2.97 18.43 28.28
C THR A 667 -3.47 19.86 28.51
N TYR A 668 -3.56 20.26 29.77
CA TYR A 668 -3.93 21.63 30.17
C TYR A 668 -5.25 22.12 29.56
N GLY A 669 -6.23 21.23 29.44
CA GLY A 669 -7.57 21.52 28.93
C GLY A 669 -7.70 21.47 27.41
N VAL A 670 -6.64 21.19 26.67
CA VAL A 670 -6.65 21.03 25.22
C VAL A 670 -6.88 19.56 24.86
N VAL A 671 -7.80 19.27 23.95
CA VAL A 671 -7.94 17.93 23.37
C VAL A 671 -6.84 17.74 22.33
N VAL A 672 -5.95 16.79 22.55
CA VAL A 672 -4.77 16.51 21.72
C VAL A 672 -4.85 15.13 21.08
N PHE A 673 -5.30 14.13 21.86
CA PHE A 673 -5.19 12.73 21.51
C PHE A 673 -6.55 12.09 21.19
N GLN A 674 -6.53 11.12 20.27
CA GLN A 674 -7.68 10.28 19.96
C GLN A 674 -8.18 9.53 21.20
N GLU A 675 -7.26 9.03 22.01
CA GLU A 675 -7.53 8.34 23.26
C GLU A 675 -8.32 9.24 24.24
N GLN A 676 -8.02 10.53 24.30
CA GLN A 676 -8.81 11.46 25.10
C GLN A 676 -10.25 11.56 24.60
N ILE A 677 -10.47 11.64 23.30
CA ILE A 677 -11.83 11.70 22.73
C ILE A 677 -12.60 10.42 23.03
N MET A 678 -11.95 9.26 22.97
CA MET A 678 -12.57 7.98 23.31
C MET A 678 -12.98 7.95 24.79
N MET A 679 -12.07 8.34 25.71
CA MET A 679 -12.37 8.43 27.14
C MET A 679 -13.43 9.49 27.45
N LEU A 680 -13.43 10.62 26.75
CA LEU A 680 -14.48 11.65 26.91
C LEU A 680 -15.84 11.11 26.50
N ALA A 681 -15.92 10.38 25.39
CA ALA A 681 -17.16 9.76 24.96
C ALA A 681 -17.65 8.70 25.97
N GLU A 682 -16.77 7.85 26.48
CA GLU A 682 -17.10 6.86 27.51
C GLU A 682 -17.60 7.51 28.80
N VAL A 683 -16.84 8.44 29.36
CA VAL A 683 -17.15 9.06 30.64
C VAL A 683 -18.41 9.91 30.57
N PHE A 684 -18.61 10.63 29.45
CA PHE A 684 -19.71 11.58 29.30
C PHE A 684 -21.02 10.95 28.82
N SER A 685 -20.96 9.93 27.95
CA SER A 685 -22.16 9.28 27.39
C SER A 685 -22.34 7.82 27.79
N GLY A 686 -21.30 7.16 28.33
CA GLY A 686 -21.34 5.73 28.65
C GLY A 686 -21.18 4.85 27.41
N LEU A 687 -20.69 5.38 26.28
CA LEU A 687 -20.28 4.57 25.13
C LEU A 687 -19.10 3.69 25.52
N GLU A 688 -19.09 2.46 25.06
CA GLU A 688 -17.90 1.60 25.20
C GLU A 688 -16.73 2.16 24.35
N LEU A 689 -15.49 1.95 24.81
CA LEU A 689 -14.29 2.43 24.11
C LEU A 689 -14.22 1.96 22.64
N GLY A 690 -14.70 0.72 22.35
CA GLY A 690 -14.79 0.20 21.00
C GLY A 690 -15.75 0.98 20.10
N GLU A 691 -16.89 1.41 20.63
CA GLU A 691 -17.86 2.24 19.94
C GLU A 691 -17.34 3.68 19.76
N ALA A 692 -16.70 4.23 20.79
CA ALA A 692 -16.04 5.54 20.72
C ALA A 692 -14.96 5.58 19.62
N TYR A 693 -14.24 4.48 19.41
CA TYR A 693 -13.29 4.35 18.30
C TYR A 693 -13.97 4.30 16.93
N LEU A 694 -15.15 3.65 16.81
CA LEU A 694 -15.92 3.68 15.56
C LEU A 694 -16.40 5.10 15.23
N LEU A 695 -16.84 5.86 16.24
CA LEU A 695 -17.20 7.28 16.09
C LEU A 695 -16.02 8.08 15.53
N LEU A 696 -14.83 7.95 16.11
CA LEU A 696 -13.61 8.61 15.63
C LEU A 696 -13.30 8.27 14.16
N LYS A 697 -13.39 6.99 13.80
CA LYS A 697 -13.17 6.55 12.41
C LYS A 697 -14.21 7.11 11.44
N GLY A 698 -15.48 7.14 11.85
CA GLY A 698 -16.57 7.72 11.05
C GLY A 698 -16.30 9.18 10.72
N ILE A 699 -15.95 9.98 11.72
CA ILE A 699 -15.62 11.41 11.55
C ILE A 699 -14.37 11.59 10.69
N ALA A 700 -13.30 10.85 10.96
CA ALA A 700 -12.04 10.95 10.23
C ALA A 700 -12.19 10.56 8.74
N LYS A 701 -13.05 9.59 8.43
CA LYS A 701 -13.36 9.17 7.05
C LYS A 701 -14.45 10.00 6.39
N LYS A 702 -15.08 10.89 7.14
CA LYS A 702 -16.26 11.67 6.71
C LYS A 702 -17.39 10.75 6.22
N ASP A 703 -17.66 9.68 6.97
CA ASP A 703 -18.74 8.74 6.68
C ASP A 703 -20.03 9.24 7.34
N PRO A 704 -21.01 9.79 6.58
CA PRO A 704 -22.18 10.43 7.15
C PRO A 704 -23.10 9.46 7.91
N GLN A 705 -23.14 8.21 7.48
CA GLN A 705 -24.01 7.20 8.08
C GLN A 705 -23.51 6.82 9.46
N ILE A 706 -22.22 6.49 9.58
CA ILE A 706 -21.59 6.15 10.86
C ILE A 706 -21.64 7.34 11.82
N VAL A 707 -21.33 8.55 11.32
CA VAL A 707 -21.35 9.75 12.16
C VAL A 707 -22.76 10.03 12.71
N THR A 708 -23.80 9.91 11.88
CA THR A 708 -25.20 10.15 12.32
C THR A 708 -25.63 9.12 13.36
N GLU A 709 -25.36 7.84 13.13
CA GLU A 709 -25.71 6.77 14.07
C GLU A 709 -24.98 6.96 15.41
N MET A 710 -23.68 7.18 15.38
CA MET A 710 -22.88 7.29 16.59
C MET A 710 -23.12 8.60 17.34
N ARG A 711 -23.47 9.71 16.65
CA ARG A 711 -23.91 10.96 17.27
C ARG A 711 -25.18 10.74 18.07
N GLN A 712 -26.16 10.03 17.52
CA GLN A 712 -27.40 9.72 18.21
C GLN A 712 -27.12 8.86 19.45
N LYS A 713 -26.34 7.78 19.33
CA LYS A 713 -25.94 6.95 20.48
C LYS A 713 -25.23 7.74 21.58
N PHE A 714 -24.36 8.68 21.19
CA PHE A 714 -23.67 9.53 22.17
C PHE A 714 -24.65 10.42 22.93
N ILE A 715 -25.59 11.07 22.22
CA ILE A 715 -26.57 11.97 22.84
C ILE A 715 -27.51 11.17 23.75
N ASP A 716 -28.06 10.05 23.28
CA ASP A 716 -28.98 9.21 24.06
C ASP A 716 -28.29 8.66 25.31
N GLY A 717 -27.06 8.13 25.14
CA GLY A 717 -26.28 7.64 26.26
C GLY A 717 -25.92 8.72 27.29
N ALA A 718 -25.65 9.95 26.86
CA ALA A 718 -25.41 11.08 27.77
C ALA A 718 -26.65 11.44 28.59
N ILE A 719 -27.84 11.32 28.02
CA ILE A 719 -29.10 11.58 28.69
C ILE A 719 -29.48 10.41 29.61
N GLU A 720 -29.51 9.19 29.06
CA GLU A 720 -30.06 8.02 29.75
C GLU A 720 -29.09 7.44 30.79
N ASN A 721 -27.82 7.35 30.49
CA ASN A 721 -26.81 6.72 31.37
C ASN A 721 -26.16 7.70 32.33
N LYS A 722 -26.06 8.97 31.97
CA LYS A 722 -25.31 9.98 32.75
C LYS A 722 -26.19 11.12 33.26
N GLY A 723 -27.44 11.19 32.85
CA GLY A 723 -28.40 12.19 33.33
C GLY A 723 -28.13 13.63 32.84
N HIS A 724 -27.40 13.80 31.77
CA HIS A 724 -27.12 15.11 31.19
C HIS A 724 -28.33 15.66 30.43
N THR A 725 -28.42 16.99 30.30
CA THR A 725 -29.45 17.60 29.44
C THR A 725 -29.11 17.39 27.96
N LYS A 726 -30.14 17.30 27.13
CA LYS A 726 -29.94 17.17 25.66
C LYS A 726 -29.07 18.30 25.10
N GLN A 727 -29.33 19.54 25.56
CA GLN A 727 -28.55 20.70 25.13
C GLN A 727 -27.06 20.56 25.46
N LEU A 728 -26.69 20.09 26.65
CA LEU A 728 -25.30 19.88 27.05
C LEU A 728 -24.68 18.74 26.24
N ALA A 729 -25.43 17.68 25.95
CA ALA A 729 -24.95 16.55 25.14
C ALA A 729 -24.65 16.97 23.69
N GLU A 730 -25.54 17.75 23.08
CA GLU A 730 -25.33 18.32 21.74
C GLU A 730 -24.14 19.29 21.74
N GLU A 731 -24.04 20.18 22.72
CA GLU A 731 -22.92 21.11 22.86
C GLU A 731 -21.57 20.39 23.03
N MET A 732 -21.56 19.32 23.84
CA MET A 732 -20.37 18.48 24.03
C MET A 732 -19.94 17.82 22.70
N PHE A 733 -20.89 17.26 21.97
CA PHE A 733 -20.60 16.63 20.68
C PHE A 733 -20.03 17.65 19.67
N GLU A 734 -20.72 18.77 19.47
CA GLU A 734 -20.41 19.77 18.45
C GLU A 734 -19.16 20.60 18.74
N LYS A 735 -18.86 20.87 20.04
CA LYS A 735 -17.72 21.73 20.40
C LYS A 735 -16.48 20.96 20.84
N VAL A 736 -16.62 19.69 21.26
CA VAL A 736 -15.50 18.90 21.80
C VAL A 736 -15.23 17.64 20.98
N ILE A 737 -16.24 16.83 20.66
CA ILE A 737 -16.03 15.55 20.00
C ILE A 737 -15.76 15.73 18.50
N GLU A 738 -16.71 16.33 17.78
CA GLU A 738 -16.65 16.41 16.32
C GLU A 738 -15.46 17.22 15.78
N PRO A 739 -15.13 18.42 16.30
CA PRO A 739 -14.01 19.20 15.77
C PRO A 739 -12.66 18.52 15.96
N PHE A 740 -12.47 17.86 17.12
CA PHE A 740 -11.17 17.24 17.45
C PHE A 740 -11.02 15.81 16.96
N ALA A 741 -12.11 15.10 16.66
CA ALA A 741 -12.04 13.74 16.11
C ALA A 741 -11.30 13.69 14.75
N GLY A 742 -11.38 14.76 13.96
CA GLY A 742 -10.62 14.90 12.70
C GLY A 742 -9.14 15.26 12.88
N TYR A 743 -8.76 15.82 14.04
CA TYR A 743 -7.42 16.31 14.34
C TYR A 743 -6.68 15.53 15.41
N GLY A 744 -7.37 14.74 16.23
CA GLY A 744 -6.78 13.95 17.30
C GLY A 744 -5.63 13.09 16.81
N PHE A 745 -4.53 13.04 17.55
CA PHE A 745 -3.38 12.21 17.24
C PHE A 745 -3.37 10.93 18.06
N ASN A 746 -2.74 9.87 17.54
CA ASN A 746 -2.53 8.64 18.29
C ASN A 746 -1.51 8.90 19.41
N LYS A 747 -1.95 8.83 20.68
CA LYS A 747 -1.09 9.05 21.85
C LYS A 747 0.02 8.04 21.94
N SER A 748 -0.26 6.76 21.65
CA SER A 748 0.72 5.69 21.69
C SER A 748 1.89 5.97 20.71
N HIS A 749 1.58 6.37 19.47
CA HIS A 749 2.61 6.75 18.50
C HIS A 749 3.42 7.97 18.96
N SER A 750 2.73 9.02 19.43
CA SER A 750 3.40 10.22 19.92
C SER A 750 4.31 9.94 21.11
N ALA A 751 3.89 9.09 22.02
CA ALA A 751 4.69 8.68 23.18
C ALA A 751 5.97 7.94 22.76
N CYS A 752 5.88 6.96 21.87
CA CYS A 752 7.03 6.24 21.34
C CYS A 752 8.05 7.17 20.67
N TYR A 753 7.58 8.06 19.82
CA TYR A 753 8.46 8.98 19.10
C TYR A 753 9.05 10.08 19.98
N SER A 754 8.30 10.54 20.98
CA SER A 754 8.82 11.47 21.97
C SER A 754 9.84 10.82 22.91
N PHE A 755 9.72 9.50 23.13
CA PHE A 755 10.72 8.74 23.87
C PHE A 755 12.06 8.70 23.12
N ILE A 756 12.05 8.42 21.82
CA ILE A 756 13.24 8.49 20.96
C ILE A 756 13.80 9.92 20.93
N ALA A 757 12.94 10.93 20.83
CA ALA A 757 13.36 12.33 20.88
C ALA A 757 14.08 12.66 22.20
N TYR A 758 13.52 12.20 23.31
CA TYR A 758 14.15 12.36 24.62
C TYR A 758 15.50 11.63 24.72
N GLN A 759 15.58 10.39 24.22
CA GLN A 759 16.84 9.64 24.16
C GLN A 759 17.91 10.40 23.36
N THR A 760 17.57 10.93 22.19
CA THR A 760 18.50 11.72 21.39
C THR A 760 18.89 13.04 22.07
N ALA A 761 17.96 13.69 22.77
CA ALA A 761 18.24 14.90 23.55
C ALA A 761 19.13 14.60 24.76
N TYR A 762 18.91 13.50 25.47
CA TYR A 762 19.74 13.04 26.59
C TYR A 762 21.17 12.76 26.14
N MET A 763 21.34 12.03 25.04
CA MET A 763 22.66 11.77 24.47
C MET A 763 23.36 13.06 24.07
N LYS A 764 22.64 14.03 23.52
CA LYS A 764 23.20 15.35 23.19
C LYS A 764 23.57 16.18 24.44
N ALA A 765 22.78 16.09 25.50
CA ALA A 765 23.03 16.83 26.74
C ALA A 765 24.25 16.30 27.49
N HIS A 766 24.36 14.99 27.64
CA HIS A 766 25.39 14.35 28.46
C HIS A 766 26.63 13.90 27.68
N TYR A 767 26.47 13.54 26.39
CA TYR A 767 27.57 13.04 25.55
C TYR A 767 27.62 13.77 24.19
N PRO A 768 27.69 15.12 24.17
CA PRO A 768 27.54 15.92 22.95
C PRO A 768 28.55 15.55 21.85
N VAL A 769 29.78 15.26 22.22
CA VAL A 769 30.84 14.90 21.25
C VAL A 769 30.54 13.56 20.57
N ALA A 770 30.15 12.54 21.34
CA ALA A 770 29.84 11.23 20.80
C ALA A 770 28.56 11.26 19.96
N PHE A 771 27.54 12.00 20.42
CA PHE A 771 26.28 12.17 19.69
C PHE A 771 26.50 12.91 18.36
N MET A 772 27.21 14.04 18.36
CA MET A 772 27.46 14.79 17.13
C MET A 772 28.35 14.00 16.15
N ALA A 773 29.34 13.25 16.66
CA ALA A 773 30.17 12.39 15.81
C ALA A 773 29.31 11.30 15.14
N ALA A 774 28.36 10.69 15.87
CA ALA A 774 27.44 9.71 15.30
C ALA A 774 26.48 10.34 14.27
N LEU A 775 25.96 11.53 14.56
CA LEU A 775 25.07 12.28 13.66
C LEU A 775 25.77 12.60 12.34
N LEU A 776 26.94 13.25 12.40
CA LEU A 776 27.70 13.61 11.20
C LEU A 776 28.16 12.38 10.40
N SER A 777 28.56 11.30 11.08
CA SER A 777 28.90 10.04 10.40
C SER A 777 27.71 9.44 9.64
N SER A 778 26.50 9.57 10.20
CA SER A 778 25.27 9.09 9.56
C SER A 778 24.86 9.95 8.35
N ASP A 779 25.26 11.24 8.32
CA ASP A 779 24.94 12.18 7.23
C ASP A 779 26.15 12.46 6.31
N ALA A 780 27.22 11.68 6.40
CA ALA A 780 28.48 11.91 5.67
C ALA A 780 28.31 12.07 4.15
N GLU A 781 27.32 11.43 3.55
CA GLU A 781 27.02 11.55 2.11
C GLU A 781 26.21 12.82 1.75
N ASN A 782 25.66 13.51 2.75
CA ASN A 782 24.86 14.73 2.56
C ASN A 782 25.65 15.95 3.05
N THR A 783 26.52 16.48 2.19
CA THR A 783 27.40 17.60 2.51
C THR A 783 26.66 18.84 3.00
N ASP A 784 25.49 19.16 2.40
CA ASP A 784 24.71 20.35 2.80
C ASP A 784 24.20 20.20 4.24
N ARG A 785 23.79 19.02 4.64
CA ARG A 785 23.31 18.74 5.99
C ARG A 785 24.46 18.76 7.00
N VAL A 786 25.59 18.17 6.66
CA VAL A 786 26.82 18.20 7.51
C VAL A 786 27.26 19.63 7.81
N VAL A 787 27.15 20.55 6.82
CA VAL A 787 27.49 21.97 7.02
C VAL A 787 26.48 22.67 7.93
N ILE A 788 25.22 22.29 7.91
CA ILE A 788 24.18 22.90 8.76
C ILE A 788 24.25 22.37 10.20
N GLU A 789 24.58 21.12 10.39
CA GLU A 789 24.72 20.46 11.70
C GLU A 789 26.02 20.88 12.44
#